data_8f728841d280a6ee3319677e23fcc175
#
_entry.id   8f728841d280a6ee3319677e23fcc175
#
_cell.length_a   1.000
_cell.length_b   1.000
_cell.length_c   1.000
_cell.angle_alpha   90.00
_cell.angle_beta   90.00
_cell.angle_gamma   90.00
#
_symmetry.space_group_name_H-M   'P 1'
#
loop_
_entity.id
_entity.type
_entity.pdbx_description
1 polymer ?
#
loop_
_entity_poly.entity_id
_entity_poly.type
_entity_poly.pdbx_seq_one_letter_code
_entity_poly.pdbx_strand_id
1 'polypeptide(L)'
;MESLDETMSRIEDIQIKRNAKKKKLLGSGKQEISEEMTKELQEQAYLGAMDAECPTCHAKYFWCERKGKTRWACCEHGLDQIPNPFAEFPEVLKLLFEQNVKELEENVKNELDKYISLFNLAPQTDSASATKQIRAFFTDFHTNIRKYNSAHSFASMSGKTVKFNNKGGYCYKIHGQIYHNLPDSARPATQQDPTYGQLFFVDTSEASAIRMSHKANSKCSPLLMTLITSVIEKESVFSESCKMIKEVIADQVEKHKRADPSVEFPKITMHFDSNKSLDKRRYNPAQTNEVAAVFVSADGQVPVNLDMTVHDKKGSSYRSIKFTNKCRLAMTYSLYFPKGGSGWHPGLHVEHQLNGKKITQCQFVRHMIAIRDSFNPILISNKLLHQIIVDFYVSIEQERLLFLQLNQKKLKAEKYDVMKEHLDQQGGNTNPSVGRTCILPSSFVGGPRYMTEHYQDAMALVREFGKPDLFVTFTCNPNWREIKENLLPNQRPEDRPDLVARVFKAKLNMLMDDLTKVGVLGKVSAWLYVVEYQKRGLPHAHILLILDESHKIKTPADVDRVVSAEIPSSDNKTLRNIITKNMVHCCGPDHPTAPCMEDDVCTKKFPKEFVEKSTVKTGTFASPRRRNNGEKTARTVNGKTIWLDNRWVVPYNQFLSSKYDAHINVEICSSITAIKYVFKYVYKGHDRAHMKLGDDDSEQKLDEAKAYVDARYVSAPEAYWRINEYEIQKRSHGVQKLHDDELQDKTEKASSTLMAFFQLNQDDPEARKYYYTKIPEHYTYNQKDKKFQARKNVRMSIGRMYFVSMKNQELFYLRLLLLHVKGPTESAKERGLLQDDNEFRLTLAEASQFQTGFQLRCLFATILAQCQPSDPKNLYLEFADVLSEDWVKKTNDLARGERIAYAHLKNC
;
A
#
# COMPACT_ATOMS: atom_id res chain seq x y z
N MET A 1 35.48 22.41 -3.22
CA MET A 1 34.40 21.62 -2.63
C MET A 1 33.63 22.54 -1.70
N GLU A 2 32.48 23.03 -2.15
CA GLU A 2 31.57 23.81 -1.29
C GLU A 2 31.16 22.94 -0.10
N SER A 3 31.09 23.55 1.07
CA SER A 3 30.69 22.82 2.27
C SER A 3 29.20 22.38 2.14
N LEU A 4 28.86 21.28 2.74
CA LEU A 4 27.47 20.75 2.72
C LEU A 4 26.46 21.78 3.28
N ASP A 5 26.92 22.63 4.21
CA ASP A 5 26.10 23.70 4.82
C ASP A 5 25.88 24.88 3.86
N GLU A 6 26.86 25.21 3.00
CA GLU A 6 26.70 26.24 1.96
C GLU A 6 25.72 25.78 0.87
N THR A 7 25.79 24.50 0.48
CA THR A 7 24.86 23.92 -0.49
C THR A 7 23.43 23.87 0.09
N MET A 8 23.27 23.53 1.39
CA MET A 8 21.98 23.51 2.07
C MET A 8 21.39 24.91 2.23
N SER A 9 22.22 25.90 2.64
CA SER A 9 21.80 27.31 2.72
C SER A 9 21.35 27.85 1.36
N ARG A 10 22.05 27.48 0.30
CA ARG A 10 21.70 27.85 -1.09
C ARG A 10 20.40 27.23 -1.56
N ILE A 11 20.11 25.97 -1.18
CA ILE A 11 18.84 25.28 -1.46
C ILE A 11 17.69 25.92 -0.67
N GLU A 12 17.89 26.24 0.60
CA GLU A 12 16.89 26.94 1.42
C GLU A 12 16.60 28.34 0.88
N ASP A 13 17.61 29.09 0.48
CA ASP A 13 17.49 30.42 -0.14
C ASP A 13 16.74 30.36 -1.49
N ILE A 14 17.05 29.34 -2.31
CA ILE A 14 16.34 29.10 -3.57
C ILE A 14 14.88 28.75 -3.29
N GLN A 15 14.61 27.98 -2.25
CA GLN A 15 13.27 27.58 -1.85
C GLN A 15 12.46 28.76 -1.28
N ILE A 16 13.08 29.64 -0.51
CA ILE A 16 12.48 30.88 -0.01
C ILE A 16 12.17 31.84 -1.16
N LYS A 17 13.13 32.08 -2.06
CA LYS A 17 12.92 32.91 -3.26
C LYS A 17 11.84 32.34 -4.19
N ARG A 18 11.80 31.01 -4.39
CA ARG A 18 10.74 30.31 -5.14
C ARG A 18 9.37 30.48 -4.49
N ASN A 19 9.28 30.37 -3.16
CA ASN A 19 8.03 30.55 -2.42
C ASN A 19 7.53 32.00 -2.44
N ALA A 20 8.41 32.98 -2.38
CA ALA A 20 8.07 34.41 -2.52
C ALA A 20 7.58 34.74 -3.94
N LYS A 21 8.24 34.19 -4.99
CA LYS A 21 7.83 34.34 -6.38
C LYS A 21 6.47 33.65 -6.64
N LYS A 22 6.25 32.46 -6.04
CA LYS A 22 4.96 31.74 -6.07
C LYS A 22 3.82 32.55 -5.45
N LYS A 23 4.04 33.19 -4.31
CA LYS A 23 3.05 34.04 -3.63
C LYS A 23 2.63 35.24 -4.50
N LYS A 24 3.59 35.79 -5.24
CA LYS A 24 3.38 36.92 -6.17
C LYS A 24 2.58 36.48 -7.42
N LEU A 25 2.83 35.28 -7.95
CA LEU A 25 2.13 34.69 -9.09
C LEU A 25 0.68 34.32 -8.78
N LEU A 26 0.39 33.90 -7.53
CA LEU A 26 -0.94 33.49 -7.09
C LEU A 26 -1.83 34.68 -6.66
N GLY A 27 -1.22 35.86 -6.39
CA GLY A 27 -1.95 37.07 -5.95
C GLY A 27 -2.77 37.75 -7.04
N SER A 28 -2.54 37.40 -8.32
CA SER A 28 -3.22 38.00 -9.47
C SER A 28 -4.20 37.04 -10.16
N GLY A 29 -5.23 36.59 -9.48
CA GLY A 29 -6.21 35.56 -9.84
C GLY A 29 -6.87 35.58 -11.24
N LYS A 30 -6.23 36.13 -12.27
CA LYS A 30 -6.71 36.20 -13.66
C LYS A 30 -5.66 35.87 -14.73
N GLN A 31 -4.46 35.46 -14.36
CA GLN A 31 -3.42 35.28 -15.37
C GLN A 31 -3.51 33.87 -15.98
N GLU A 32 -3.77 33.78 -17.28
CA GLU A 32 -3.59 32.57 -18.07
C GLU A 32 -2.11 32.11 -17.96
N ILE A 33 -1.90 30.83 -17.71
CA ILE A 33 -0.54 30.26 -17.61
C ILE A 33 0.04 30.18 -19.00
N SER A 34 1.12 30.95 -19.28
CA SER A 34 1.85 30.93 -20.56
C SER A 34 2.66 29.63 -20.73
N GLU A 35 3.14 29.37 -21.96
CA GLU A 35 4.02 28.23 -22.22
C GLU A 35 5.34 28.29 -21.43
N GLU A 36 5.93 29.48 -21.35
CA GLU A 36 7.17 29.71 -20.60
C GLU A 36 6.95 29.43 -19.09
N MET A 37 5.86 29.97 -18.54
CA MET A 37 5.48 29.69 -17.15
C MET A 37 5.19 28.20 -16.89
N THR A 38 4.61 27.49 -17.85
CA THR A 38 4.37 26.05 -17.74
C THR A 38 5.69 25.29 -17.64
N LYS A 39 6.69 25.65 -18.45
CA LYS A 39 8.03 25.04 -18.38
C LYS A 39 8.71 25.35 -17.04
N GLU A 40 8.67 26.60 -16.57
CA GLU A 40 9.19 26.97 -15.25
C GLU A 40 8.51 26.18 -14.11
N LEU A 41 7.20 26.00 -14.16
CA LEU A 41 6.47 25.22 -13.17
C LEU A 41 6.85 23.74 -13.18
N GLN A 42 7.06 23.16 -14.38
CA GLN A 42 7.51 21.76 -14.52
C GLN A 42 8.93 21.58 -13.98
N GLU A 43 9.85 22.52 -14.27
CA GLU A 43 11.20 22.51 -13.69
C GLU A 43 11.15 22.64 -12.16
N GLN A 44 10.23 23.42 -11.60
CA GLN A 44 10.04 23.49 -10.15
C GLN A 44 9.54 22.18 -9.53
N ALA A 45 8.82 21.35 -10.29
CA ALA A 45 8.36 20.03 -9.84
C ALA A 45 9.37 18.91 -10.08
N TYR A 46 10.43 19.17 -10.80
CA TYR A 46 11.50 18.19 -11.02
C TYR A 46 12.28 17.95 -9.72
N LEU A 47 12.44 16.68 -9.36
CA LEU A 47 13.08 16.27 -8.09
C LEU A 47 14.61 16.39 -8.13
N GLY A 48 15.19 16.60 -9.31
CA GLY A 48 16.62 16.50 -9.56
C GLY A 48 17.07 15.07 -9.90
N ALA A 49 18.35 14.89 -10.09
CA ALA A 49 18.96 13.58 -10.28
C ALA A 49 18.90 12.74 -8.99
N MET A 50 19.00 11.41 -9.12
CA MET A 50 19.13 10.50 -7.97
C MET A 50 20.62 10.33 -7.64
N ASP A 51 21.23 11.39 -7.15
CA ASP A 51 22.68 11.53 -6.90
C ASP A 51 23.04 11.66 -5.40
N ALA A 52 22.04 11.80 -4.54
CA ALA A 52 22.25 11.76 -3.09
C ALA A 52 22.58 10.34 -2.64
N GLU A 53 23.70 10.17 -1.95
CA GLU A 53 24.23 8.89 -1.54
C GLU A 53 24.24 8.72 -0.02
N CYS A 54 23.89 7.53 0.45
CA CYS A 54 24.05 7.18 1.86
C CYS A 54 25.53 6.96 2.17
N PRO A 55 26.14 7.68 3.13
CA PRO A 55 27.56 7.57 3.42
C PRO A 55 27.98 6.21 3.97
N THR A 56 27.03 5.37 4.41
CA THR A 56 27.31 4.10 5.06
C THR A 56 27.17 2.91 4.10
N CYS A 57 26.09 2.87 3.30
CA CYS A 57 25.80 1.72 2.46
C CYS A 57 25.70 2.05 0.97
N HIS A 58 26.06 3.26 0.57
CA HIS A 58 26.13 3.75 -0.81
C HIS A 58 24.81 3.66 -1.60
N ALA A 59 23.67 3.56 -0.88
CA ALA A 59 22.37 3.58 -1.52
C ALA A 59 22.03 4.99 -2.04
N LYS A 60 21.46 5.05 -3.26
CA LYS A 60 21.12 6.30 -3.96
C LYS A 60 19.69 6.76 -3.69
N TYR A 61 19.54 8.07 -3.62
CA TYR A 61 18.31 8.76 -3.29
C TYR A 61 18.14 10.05 -4.07
N PHE A 62 16.89 10.50 -4.19
CA PHE A 62 16.62 11.91 -4.47
C PHE A 62 16.86 12.71 -3.18
N TRP A 63 17.41 13.91 -3.29
CA TRP A 63 17.69 14.77 -2.13
C TRP A 63 16.49 15.01 -1.22
N CYS A 64 15.29 15.06 -1.79
CA CYS A 64 14.04 15.24 -1.04
C CYS A 64 13.63 14.05 -0.17
N GLU A 65 14.23 12.87 -0.33
CA GLU A 65 13.95 11.68 0.48
C GLU A 65 14.72 11.64 1.81
N ARG A 66 15.63 12.58 2.03
CA ARG A 66 16.43 12.68 3.25
C ARG A 66 15.55 12.98 4.47
N LYS A 67 15.67 12.17 5.50
CA LYS A 67 14.98 12.37 6.79
C LYS A 67 15.87 13.18 7.75
N GLY A 68 15.66 14.51 7.84
CA GLY A 68 16.50 15.40 8.65
C GLY A 68 17.93 15.54 8.11
N LYS A 69 18.87 16.00 8.96
CA LYS A 69 20.23 16.32 8.50
C LYS A 69 21.11 15.10 8.18
N THR A 70 20.79 13.90 8.69
CA THR A 70 21.73 12.76 8.68
C THR A 70 21.13 11.38 8.42
N ARG A 71 19.81 11.23 8.20
CA ARG A 71 19.17 9.90 8.17
C ARG A 71 18.64 9.53 6.80
N TRP A 72 19.06 8.35 6.32
CA TRP A 72 18.51 7.67 5.15
C TRP A 72 17.76 6.39 5.59
N ALA A 73 16.76 5.97 4.82
CA ALA A 73 15.94 4.82 5.20
C ALA A 73 16.57 3.45 4.86
N CYS A 74 17.76 3.43 4.22
CA CYS A 74 18.35 2.22 3.64
C CYS A 74 19.00 1.29 4.66
N CYS A 75 19.78 1.81 5.60
CA CYS A 75 20.63 1.01 6.47
C CYS A 75 20.48 1.32 7.97
N GLU A 76 19.71 2.35 8.37
CA GLU A 76 19.52 2.75 9.77
C GLU A 76 20.82 2.74 10.61
N HIS A 77 21.94 3.10 9.97
CA HIS A 77 23.28 3.17 10.59
C HIS A 77 23.91 1.81 10.99
N GLY A 78 23.74 0.74 10.23
CA GLY A 78 24.38 -0.49 10.60
C GLY A 78 24.16 -1.72 9.72
N LEU A 79 23.39 -1.58 8.64
CA LEU A 79 23.16 -2.67 7.69
C LEU A 79 24.22 -2.79 6.58
N ASP A 80 25.24 -1.93 6.59
CA ASP A 80 26.41 -1.99 5.72
C ASP A 80 27.25 -3.26 5.90
N GLN A 81 27.04 -3.96 6.99
CA GLN A 81 27.70 -5.23 7.32
C GLN A 81 26.95 -6.47 6.79
N ILE A 82 25.81 -6.32 6.14
CA ILE A 82 25.20 -7.42 5.39
C ILE A 82 26.06 -7.66 4.14
N PRO A 83 26.69 -8.84 3.99
CA PRO A 83 27.47 -9.15 2.81
C PRO A 83 26.62 -8.97 1.56
N ASN A 84 27.21 -8.36 0.52
CA ASN A 84 26.53 -8.28 -0.76
C ASN A 84 26.40 -9.68 -1.36
N PRO A 85 25.19 -10.27 -1.44
CA PRO A 85 25.02 -11.65 -1.91
C PRO A 85 25.32 -11.79 -3.42
N PHE A 86 25.56 -10.67 -4.11
CA PHE A 86 25.80 -10.59 -5.55
C PHE A 86 27.27 -10.30 -5.89
N ALA A 87 28.18 -10.23 -4.89
CA ALA A 87 29.58 -9.88 -5.11
C ALA A 87 30.30 -10.89 -6.03
N GLU A 88 29.98 -12.16 -5.89
CA GLU A 88 30.55 -13.26 -6.70
C GLU A 88 29.44 -13.89 -7.57
N PHE A 89 28.92 -13.15 -8.50
CA PHE A 89 27.85 -13.63 -9.37
C PHE A 89 28.41 -14.33 -10.62
N PRO A 90 27.86 -15.49 -11.10
CA PRO A 90 28.33 -16.17 -12.30
C PRO A 90 28.27 -15.25 -13.53
N GLU A 91 29.39 -15.13 -14.27
CA GLU A 91 29.54 -14.18 -15.35
C GLU A 91 28.47 -14.33 -16.44
N VAL A 92 28.12 -15.56 -16.80
CA VAL A 92 27.09 -15.85 -17.80
C VAL A 92 25.74 -15.28 -17.39
N LEU A 93 25.33 -15.47 -16.13
CA LEU A 93 24.08 -14.94 -15.63
C LEU A 93 24.17 -13.43 -15.48
N LYS A 94 25.29 -12.90 -15.02
CA LYS A 94 25.50 -11.46 -14.90
C LYS A 94 25.30 -10.77 -16.23
N LEU A 95 25.92 -11.29 -17.30
CA LEU A 95 25.73 -10.79 -18.66
C LEU A 95 24.27 -10.83 -19.12
N LEU A 96 23.54 -11.94 -18.84
CA LEU A 96 22.14 -12.03 -19.19
C LEU A 96 21.27 -10.98 -18.49
N PHE A 97 21.63 -10.56 -17.28
CA PHE A 97 20.93 -9.50 -16.55
C PHE A 97 21.30 -8.08 -17.03
N GLU A 98 22.60 -7.78 -17.18
CA GLU A 98 23.11 -6.40 -17.39
C GLU A 98 22.98 -5.88 -18.82
N GLN A 99 22.86 -6.76 -19.80
CA GLN A 99 23.05 -6.35 -21.20
C GLN A 99 22.09 -5.30 -21.72
N ASN A 100 22.69 -4.20 -22.09
CA ASN A 100 22.09 -3.18 -22.91
C ASN A 100 22.14 -3.60 -24.40
N VAL A 101 20.98 -3.91 -24.98
CA VAL A 101 20.88 -4.32 -26.39
C VAL A 101 21.48 -3.29 -27.36
N LYS A 102 21.57 -2.00 -26.97
CA LYS A 102 22.19 -0.95 -27.80
C LYS A 102 23.70 -0.96 -27.77
N GLU A 103 24.30 -1.27 -26.62
CA GLU A 103 25.77 -1.38 -26.46
C GLU A 103 26.27 -2.74 -26.95
N LEU A 104 25.36 -3.71 -27.06
CA LEU A 104 25.70 -5.06 -27.53
C LEU A 104 26.36 -5.05 -28.91
N GLU A 105 25.97 -4.14 -29.81
CA GLU A 105 26.55 -4.08 -31.16
C GLU A 105 28.03 -3.73 -31.15
N GLU A 106 28.44 -2.85 -30.27
CA GLU A 106 29.83 -2.42 -30.13
C GLU A 106 30.63 -3.45 -29.31
N ASN A 107 30.08 -3.94 -28.23
CA ASN A 107 30.71 -4.94 -27.36
C ASN A 107 30.86 -6.30 -28.03
N VAL A 108 29.86 -6.75 -28.80
CA VAL A 108 29.92 -8.04 -29.53
C VAL A 108 30.99 -7.99 -30.63
N LYS A 109 31.17 -6.84 -31.29
CA LYS A 109 32.29 -6.70 -32.30
C LYS A 109 33.65 -6.86 -31.63
N ASN A 110 33.81 -6.37 -30.40
CA ASN A 110 35.09 -6.36 -29.69
C ASN A 110 35.36 -7.65 -28.92
N GLU A 111 34.31 -8.37 -28.49
CA GLU A 111 34.42 -9.56 -27.63
C GLU A 111 33.60 -10.76 -28.16
N LEU A 112 33.39 -10.87 -29.47
CA LEU A 112 32.51 -11.86 -30.09
C LEU A 112 32.90 -13.31 -29.69
N ASP A 113 34.20 -13.62 -29.69
CA ASP A 113 34.70 -14.94 -29.36
C ASP A 113 34.39 -15.33 -27.90
N LYS A 114 34.47 -14.35 -26.99
CA LYS A 114 34.09 -14.52 -25.60
C LYS A 114 32.59 -14.86 -25.47
N TYR A 115 31.71 -14.15 -26.19
CA TYR A 115 30.28 -14.43 -26.17
C TYR A 115 29.95 -15.80 -26.81
N ILE A 116 30.61 -16.18 -27.90
CA ILE A 116 30.46 -17.47 -28.56
C ILE A 116 30.84 -18.60 -27.57
N SER A 117 31.98 -18.44 -26.88
CA SER A 117 32.43 -19.38 -25.87
C SER A 117 31.51 -19.48 -24.67
N LEU A 118 31.11 -18.34 -24.08
CA LEU A 118 30.27 -18.28 -22.89
C LEU A 118 28.87 -18.86 -23.13
N PHE A 119 28.28 -18.59 -24.30
CA PHE A 119 26.95 -19.08 -24.66
C PHE A 119 26.98 -20.43 -25.41
N ASN A 120 28.17 -21.02 -25.59
CA ASN A 120 28.35 -22.27 -26.30
C ASN A 120 27.65 -22.28 -27.68
N LEU A 121 27.82 -21.19 -28.40
CA LEU A 121 27.26 -21.03 -29.75
C LEU A 121 28.09 -21.79 -30.76
N ALA A 122 27.46 -22.30 -31.81
CA ALA A 122 28.21 -22.89 -32.93
C ALA A 122 29.08 -21.82 -33.58
N PRO A 123 30.31 -22.16 -34.03
CA PRO A 123 31.17 -21.23 -34.75
C PRO A 123 30.38 -20.60 -35.92
N GLN A 124 30.12 -19.30 -35.85
CA GLN A 124 29.39 -18.57 -36.88
C GLN A 124 30.41 -18.05 -37.89
N THR A 125 30.12 -18.16 -39.17
CA THR A 125 30.94 -17.65 -40.25
C THR A 125 30.83 -16.12 -40.41
N ASP A 126 29.82 -15.53 -39.75
CA ASP A 126 29.44 -14.12 -39.88
C ASP A 126 29.07 -13.53 -38.54
N SER A 127 29.71 -12.45 -38.18
CA SER A 127 29.55 -11.68 -36.95
C SER A 127 28.13 -11.11 -36.79
N ALA A 128 27.41 -10.82 -37.89
CA ALA A 128 26.07 -10.27 -37.86
C ALA A 128 25.02 -11.32 -37.38
N SER A 129 25.18 -12.58 -37.83
CA SER A 129 24.33 -13.69 -37.40
C SER A 129 24.51 -14.03 -35.94
N ALA A 130 25.77 -14.04 -35.46
CA ALA A 130 26.06 -14.24 -34.04
C ALA A 130 25.46 -13.14 -33.16
N THR A 131 25.61 -11.87 -33.56
CA THR A 131 25.02 -10.73 -32.86
C THR A 131 23.50 -10.80 -32.80
N LYS A 132 22.85 -11.21 -33.89
CA LYS A 132 21.40 -11.40 -33.95
C LYS A 132 20.95 -12.51 -33.00
N GLN A 133 21.68 -13.61 -32.92
CA GLN A 133 21.36 -14.74 -32.03
C GLN A 133 21.54 -14.36 -30.56
N ILE A 134 22.63 -13.66 -30.24
CA ILE A 134 22.87 -13.16 -28.87
C ILE A 134 21.76 -12.18 -28.45
N ARG A 135 21.36 -11.24 -29.32
CA ARG A 135 20.20 -10.36 -29.06
C ARG A 135 18.90 -11.13 -28.80
N ALA A 136 18.67 -12.18 -29.54
CA ALA A 136 17.47 -13.02 -29.33
C ALA A 136 17.50 -13.67 -27.94
N PHE A 137 18.66 -14.13 -27.48
CA PHE A 137 18.81 -14.70 -26.14
C PHE A 137 18.49 -13.69 -25.04
N PHE A 138 19.03 -12.48 -25.11
CA PHE A 138 18.71 -11.45 -24.11
C PHE A 138 17.25 -11.06 -24.12
N THR A 139 16.66 -10.89 -25.28
CA THR A 139 15.23 -10.56 -25.42
C THR A 139 14.37 -11.69 -24.84
N ASP A 140 14.70 -12.92 -25.12
CA ASP A 140 13.99 -14.09 -24.60
C ASP A 140 14.15 -14.22 -23.09
N PHE A 141 15.38 -14.08 -22.57
CA PHE A 141 15.64 -14.10 -21.13
C PHE A 141 14.77 -13.09 -20.37
N HIS A 142 14.82 -11.81 -20.73
CA HIS A 142 14.05 -10.78 -20.04
C HIS A 142 12.52 -10.94 -20.23
N THR A 143 12.08 -11.42 -21.38
CA THR A 143 10.65 -11.66 -21.64
C THR A 143 10.12 -12.81 -20.79
N ASN A 144 10.89 -13.89 -20.64
CA ASN A 144 10.51 -15.14 -20.00
C ASN A 144 11.19 -15.38 -18.65
N ILE A 145 11.85 -14.37 -18.05
CA ILE A 145 12.68 -14.50 -16.85
C ILE A 145 11.99 -15.22 -15.67
N ARG A 146 10.69 -15.00 -15.48
CA ARG A 146 9.91 -15.72 -14.46
C ARG A 146 9.79 -17.21 -14.75
N LYS A 147 9.73 -17.60 -16.01
CA LYS A 147 9.66 -19.01 -16.42
C LYS A 147 11.02 -19.67 -16.22
N TYR A 148 12.11 -18.99 -16.63
CA TYR A 148 13.45 -19.46 -16.37
C TYR A 148 13.71 -19.62 -14.87
N ASN A 149 13.33 -18.64 -14.04
CA ASN A 149 13.45 -18.79 -12.60
C ASN A 149 12.65 -20.00 -12.08
N SER A 150 11.37 -20.12 -12.47
CA SER A 150 10.52 -21.23 -12.00
C SER A 150 11.02 -22.61 -12.45
N ALA A 151 11.59 -22.71 -13.65
CA ALA A 151 12.15 -23.95 -14.19
C ALA A 151 13.40 -24.41 -13.43
N HIS A 152 14.16 -23.49 -12.82
CA HIS A 152 15.40 -23.78 -12.09
C HIS A 152 15.26 -23.65 -10.57
N SER A 153 14.07 -23.34 -10.06
CA SER A 153 13.82 -23.24 -8.62
C SER A 153 13.82 -24.61 -7.96
N PHE A 154 14.43 -24.72 -6.77
CA PHE A 154 14.36 -25.92 -5.93
C PHE A 154 13.00 -26.01 -5.22
N ALA A 155 12.43 -24.87 -4.84
CA ALA A 155 11.13 -24.76 -4.21
C ALA A 155 10.11 -24.05 -5.10
N SER A 156 8.86 -24.51 -5.07
CA SER A 156 7.77 -23.85 -5.74
C SER A 156 7.31 -22.60 -4.98
N MET A 157 6.82 -21.61 -5.70
CA MET A 157 6.07 -20.49 -5.14
C MET A 157 4.63 -20.56 -5.69
N SER A 158 3.67 -20.79 -4.80
CA SER A 158 2.25 -20.88 -5.15
C SER A 158 1.44 -19.77 -4.48
N GLY A 159 0.48 -19.22 -5.22
CA GLY A 159 -0.44 -18.16 -4.75
C GLY A 159 -1.45 -17.83 -5.85
N LYS A 160 -2.59 -17.29 -5.47
CA LYS A 160 -3.62 -16.87 -6.43
C LYS A 160 -3.20 -15.56 -7.11
N THR A 161 -2.66 -15.63 -8.33
CA THR A 161 -2.32 -14.44 -9.11
C THR A 161 -3.54 -13.86 -9.81
N VAL A 162 -3.66 -12.54 -9.81
CA VAL A 162 -4.73 -11.82 -10.49
C VAL A 162 -4.34 -11.60 -11.94
N LYS A 163 -5.16 -12.09 -12.86
CA LYS A 163 -5.00 -11.84 -14.29
C LYS A 163 -5.77 -10.56 -14.66
N PHE A 164 -5.14 -9.67 -15.41
CA PHE A 164 -5.79 -8.47 -15.94
C PHE A 164 -6.15 -8.68 -17.41
N ASN A 165 -7.40 -8.35 -17.78
CA ASN A 165 -7.82 -8.34 -19.18
C ASN A 165 -7.12 -7.18 -19.92
N ASN A 166 -6.27 -7.52 -20.74
CA ASN A 166 -5.41 -7.03 -21.79
C ASN A 166 -5.58 -5.62 -22.38
N LYS A 167 -5.27 -4.51 -21.68
CA LYS A 167 -4.73 -3.30 -22.37
C LYS A 167 -4.08 -2.38 -21.31
N GLY A 168 -2.83 -2.63 -20.93
CA GLY A 168 -2.09 -1.78 -20.00
C GLY A 168 -0.79 -2.42 -19.57
N GLY A 169 0.06 -1.69 -18.86
CA GLY A 169 1.35 -2.14 -18.36
C GLY A 169 1.24 -3.38 -17.45
N TYR A 170 2.32 -4.15 -17.40
CA TYR A 170 2.40 -5.34 -16.53
C TYR A 170 2.36 -4.95 -15.05
N CYS A 171 1.56 -5.66 -14.27
CA CYS A 171 1.57 -5.57 -12.81
C CYS A 171 1.38 -6.97 -12.22
N TYR A 172 2.29 -7.38 -11.35
CA TYR A 172 2.11 -8.61 -10.57
C TYR A 172 1.27 -8.30 -9.34
N LYS A 173 0.14 -8.97 -9.22
CA LYS A 173 -0.81 -8.81 -8.12
C LYS A 173 -1.30 -10.17 -7.66
N ILE A 174 -1.33 -10.37 -6.35
CA ILE A 174 -1.84 -11.59 -5.74
C ILE A 174 -3.10 -11.33 -4.92
N HIS A 175 -3.86 -12.39 -4.70
CA HIS A 175 -4.97 -12.48 -3.77
C HIS A 175 -4.70 -13.59 -2.77
N GLY A 176 -4.88 -13.33 -1.47
CA GLY A 176 -4.62 -14.32 -0.43
C GLY A 176 -3.13 -14.54 -0.14
N GLN A 177 -2.80 -15.74 0.31
CA GLN A 177 -1.48 -16.13 0.81
C GLN A 177 -0.54 -16.63 -0.30
N ILE A 178 0.77 -16.46 -0.10
CA ILE A 178 1.84 -17.13 -0.85
C ILE A 178 2.35 -18.28 -0.01
N TYR A 179 2.54 -19.44 -0.65
CA TYR A 179 3.18 -20.62 -0.08
C TYR A 179 4.44 -20.96 -0.86
N HIS A 180 5.48 -21.35 -0.14
CA HIS A 180 6.70 -21.88 -0.70
C HIS A 180 6.77 -23.35 -0.30
N ASN A 181 6.84 -24.24 -1.28
CA ASN A 181 6.81 -25.68 -1.04
C ASN A 181 8.02 -26.34 -1.67
N LEU A 182 8.66 -27.22 -0.91
CA LEU A 182 9.69 -28.12 -1.37
C LEU A 182 9.09 -29.52 -1.53
N PRO A 183 9.37 -30.24 -2.64
CA PRO A 183 9.08 -31.67 -2.68
C PRO A 183 9.76 -32.39 -1.51
N ASP A 184 9.02 -33.17 -0.75
CA ASP A 184 9.59 -33.96 0.36
C ASP A 184 10.19 -35.29 -0.07
N SER A 185 10.16 -35.57 -1.37
CA SER A 185 10.66 -36.78 -2.01
C SER A 185 11.66 -36.44 -3.12
N ALA A 186 12.79 -37.14 -3.14
CA ALA A 186 13.80 -37.06 -4.21
C ALA A 186 13.28 -37.60 -5.55
N ARG A 187 12.29 -38.48 -5.54
CA ARG A 187 11.70 -39.12 -6.71
C ARG A 187 10.23 -38.74 -6.86
N PRO A 188 9.75 -38.51 -8.08
CA PRO A 188 8.32 -38.22 -8.31
C PRO A 188 7.46 -39.45 -7.97
N ALA A 189 6.16 -39.22 -7.82
CA ALA A 189 5.20 -40.29 -7.75
C ALA A 189 5.22 -41.13 -9.04
N THR A 190 4.77 -42.38 -8.97
CA THR A 190 4.69 -43.26 -10.14
C THR A 190 3.88 -42.61 -11.25
N GLN A 191 4.40 -42.55 -12.46
CA GLN A 191 3.82 -41.91 -13.65
C GLN A 191 3.78 -40.35 -13.64
N GLN A 192 4.50 -39.68 -12.77
CA GLN A 192 4.65 -38.21 -12.79
C GLN A 192 6.05 -37.80 -13.16
N ASP A 193 6.19 -36.68 -13.89
CA ASP A 193 7.48 -36.06 -14.17
C ASP A 193 8.07 -35.42 -12.92
N PRO A 194 9.39 -35.39 -12.76
CA PRO A 194 10.07 -34.66 -11.71
C PRO A 194 9.75 -33.16 -11.77
N THR A 195 9.59 -32.54 -10.62
CA THR A 195 9.32 -31.10 -10.51
C THR A 195 10.26 -30.42 -9.53
N TYR A 196 10.58 -29.13 -9.77
CA TYR A 196 11.38 -28.28 -8.89
C TYR A 196 12.68 -28.98 -8.42
N GLY A 197 12.91 -29.07 -7.12
CA GLY A 197 14.08 -29.73 -6.54
C GLY A 197 14.32 -31.18 -7.02
N GLN A 198 13.27 -31.90 -7.41
CA GLN A 198 13.42 -33.27 -7.94
C GLN A 198 14.20 -33.31 -9.26
N LEU A 199 14.19 -32.25 -10.05
CA LEU A 199 14.94 -32.16 -11.32
C LEU A 199 16.47 -32.18 -11.12
N PHE A 200 16.95 -31.93 -9.91
CA PHE A 200 18.36 -31.97 -9.60
C PHE A 200 18.85 -33.37 -9.16
N PHE A 201 17.92 -34.32 -9.05
CA PHE A 201 18.26 -35.76 -8.82
C PHE A 201 18.31 -36.58 -10.12
N VAL A 202 17.91 -36.00 -11.27
CA VAL A 202 18.02 -36.63 -12.60
C VAL A 202 19.24 -36.10 -13.36
N ASP A 203 19.56 -36.69 -14.50
CA ASP A 203 20.70 -36.22 -15.29
C ASP A 203 20.41 -34.91 -15.99
N THR A 204 21.43 -34.09 -16.20
CA THR A 204 21.30 -32.70 -16.72
C THR A 204 20.56 -32.64 -18.07
N SER A 205 20.84 -33.58 -18.98
CA SER A 205 20.17 -33.65 -20.30
C SER A 205 18.70 -34.00 -20.17
N GLU A 206 18.36 -34.96 -19.34
CA GLU A 206 16.99 -35.38 -19.06
C GLU A 206 16.22 -34.27 -18.31
N ALA A 207 16.83 -33.64 -17.31
CA ALA A 207 16.25 -32.52 -16.60
C ALA A 207 15.94 -31.35 -17.53
N SER A 208 16.83 -31.03 -18.47
CA SER A 208 16.61 -29.96 -19.45
C SER A 208 15.48 -30.30 -20.41
N ALA A 209 15.38 -31.55 -20.87
CA ALA A 209 14.29 -32.01 -21.72
C ALA A 209 12.94 -31.95 -21.00
N ILE A 210 12.85 -32.37 -19.74
CA ILE A 210 11.63 -32.27 -18.91
C ILE A 210 11.25 -30.81 -18.68
N ARG A 211 12.23 -29.92 -18.38
CA ARG A 211 11.93 -28.47 -18.25
C ARG A 211 11.32 -27.89 -19.53
N MET A 212 11.81 -28.30 -20.70
CA MET A 212 11.30 -27.84 -21.99
C MET A 212 9.98 -28.46 -22.39
N SER A 213 9.68 -29.71 -22.03
CA SER A 213 8.39 -30.37 -22.30
C SER A 213 7.22 -29.71 -21.57
N HIS A 214 7.50 -29.01 -20.46
CA HIS A 214 6.46 -28.37 -19.68
C HIS A 214 5.80 -27.21 -20.46
N LYS A 215 4.47 -27.25 -20.61
CA LYS A 215 3.69 -26.28 -21.41
C LYS A 215 3.95 -24.80 -21.08
N ALA A 216 4.26 -24.49 -19.83
CA ALA A 216 4.59 -23.12 -19.40
C ALA A 216 5.88 -22.59 -20.05
N ASN A 217 6.82 -23.48 -20.40
CA ASN A 217 8.14 -23.15 -20.91
C ASN A 217 8.21 -23.21 -22.46
N SER A 218 7.13 -23.53 -23.16
CA SER A 218 7.08 -23.66 -24.63
C SER A 218 7.56 -22.45 -25.44
N LYS A 219 7.66 -21.28 -24.81
CA LYS A 219 8.18 -20.04 -25.43
C LYS A 219 9.61 -19.72 -25.00
N CYS A 220 10.26 -20.55 -24.20
CA CYS A 220 11.64 -20.37 -23.76
C CYS A 220 12.61 -20.96 -24.79
N SER A 221 13.79 -20.36 -24.91
CA SER A 221 14.87 -20.92 -25.75
C SER A 221 15.43 -22.22 -25.12
N PRO A 222 15.49 -23.34 -25.85
CA PRO A 222 16.10 -24.57 -25.35
C PRO A 222 17.57 -24.38 -25.01
N LEU A 223 18.33 -23.62 -25.81
CA LEU A 223 19.75 -23.35 -25.54
C LEU A 223 19.95 -22.55 -24.25
N LEU A 224 19.14 -21.51 -24.01
CA LEU A 224 19.21 -20.77 -22.73
C LEU A 224 18.77 -21.64 -21.55
N MET A 225 17.78 -22.52 -21.73
CA MET A 225 17.34 -23.43 -20.68
C MET A 225 18.49 -24.34 -20.27
N THR A 226 19.19 -24.93 -21.24
CA THR A 226 20.36 -25.81 -20.97
C THR A 226 21.52 -25.06 -20.37
N LEU A 227 21.81 -23.85 -20.87
CA LEU A 227 22.88 -23.01 -20.34
C LEU A 227 22.64 -22.64 -18.87
N ILE A 228 21.45 -22.16 -18.54
CA ILE A 228 21.10 -21.80 -17.16
C ILE A 228 21.13 -23.06 -16.27
N THR A 229 20.65 -24.20 -16.77
CA THR A 229 20.75 -25.47 -16.05
C THR A 229 22.19 -25.79 -15.68
N SER A 230 23.12 -25.74 -16.64
CA SER A 230 24.53 -26.04 -16.41
C SER A 230 25.18 -25.09 -15.40
N VAL A 231 24.84 -23.82 -15.44
CA VAL A 231 25.32 -22.81 -14.46
C VAL A 231 24.80 -23.12 -13.04
N ILE A 232 23.50 -23.36 -12.90
CA ILE A 232 22.90 -23.61 -11.57
C ILE A 232 23.40 -24.95 -11.00
N GLU A 233 23.57 -25.99 -11.83
CA GLU A 233 24.08 -27.26 -11.38
C GLU A 233 25.55 -27.21 -10.96
N LYS A 234 26.35 -26.34 -11.57
CA LYS A 234 27.75 -26.13 -11.22
C LYS A 234 27.93 -25.28 -9.97
N GLU A 235 27.16 -24.21 -9.85
CA GLU A 235 27.37 -23.14 -8.85
C GLU A 235 26.55 -23.32 -7.56
N SER A 236 25.43 -24.07 -7.63
CA SER A 236 24.49 -24.13 -6.53
C SER A 236 24.83 -25.17 -5.48
N VAL A 237 25.02 -24.74 -4.23
CA VAL A 237 25.17 -25.62 -3.08
C VAL A 237 23.97 -26.57 -2.86
N PHE A 238 22.78 -26.20 -3.33
CA PHE A 238 21.61 -27.07 -3.27
C PHE A 238 21.73 -28.21 -4.30
N SER A 239 22.23 -27.91 -5.50
CA SER A 239 22.48 -28.92 -6.53
C SER A 239 23.53 -29.90 -6.07
N GLU A 240 24.63 -29.43 -5.47
CA GLU A 240 25.67 -30.25 -4.87
C GLU A 240 25.10 -31.16 -3.78
N SER A 241 24.27 -30.63 -2.89
CA SER A 241 23.57 -31.40 -1.85
C SER A 241 22.68 -32.50 -2.45
N CYS A 242 21.97 -32.22 -3.57
CA CYS A 242 21.17 -33.23 -4.26
C CYS A 242 22.06 -34.37 -4.87
N LYS A 243 23.22 -34.02 -5.44
CA LYS A 243 24.19 -35.02 -5.94
C LYS A 243 24.73 -35.89 -4.81
N MET A 244 25.08 -35.30 -3.68
CA MET A 244 25.56 -36.00 -2.50
C MET A 244 24.57 -37.06 -1.99
N ILE A 245 23.26 -36.71 -1.87
CA ILE A 245 22.27 -37.72 -1.45
C ILE A 245 22.10 -38.83 -2.50
N LYS A 246 22.18 -38.50 -3.80
CA LYS A 246 22.13 -39.49 -4.90
C LYS A 246 23.27 -40.52 -4.76
N GLU A 247 24.49 -40.06 -4.48
CA GLU A 247 25.64 -40.90 -4.24
C GLU A 247 25.48 -41.78 -2.98
N VAL A 248 25.04 -41.21 -1.86
CA VAL A 248 24.76 -41.94 -0.63
C VAL A 248 23.70 -43.01 -0.83
N ILE A 249 22.62 -42.70 -1.56
CA ILE A 249 21.57 -43.68 -1.90
C ILE A 249 22.19 -44.82 -2.72
N ALA A 250 23.02 -44.53 -3.73
CA ALA A 250 23.65 -45.51 -4.55
C ALA A 250 24.58 -46.45 -3.75
N ASP A 251 25.41 -45.87 -2.89
CA ASP A 251 26.31 -46.62 -1.99
C ASP A 251 25.51 -47.52 -1.02
N GLN A 252 24.45 -47.03 -0.42
CA GLN A 252 23.61 -47.81 0.49
C GLN A 252 22.86 -48.94 -0.24
N VAL A 253 22.39 -48.70 -1.47
CA VAL A 253 21.79 -49.75 -2.31
C VAL A 253 22.80 -50.85 -2.61
N GLU A 254 24.05 -50.49 -2.91
CA GLU A 254 25.08 -51.45 -3.19
C GLU A 254 25.48 -52.27 -1.93
N LYS A 255 25.61 -51.60 -0.80
CA LYS A 255 25.84 -52.23 0.51
C LYS A 255 24.71 -53.20 0.87
N HIS A 256 23.45 -52.76 0.67
CA HIS A 256 22.28 -53.59 0.96
C HIS A 256 22.20 -54.83 0.04
N LYS A 257 22.58 -54.69 -1.23
CA LYS A 257 22.65 -55.83 -2.17
C LYS A 257 23.72 -56.85 -1.76
N ARG A 258 24.80 -56.42 -1.09
CA ARG A 258 25.89 -57.28 -0.60
C ARG A 258 25.59 -57.86 0.79
N ALA A 259 24.67 -57.27 1.55
CA ALA A 259 24.23 -57.72 2.84
C ALA A 259 23.01 -58.65 2.73
N ASP A 260 22.49 -59.14 3.85
CA ASP A 260 21.31 -59.98 3.89
C ASP A 260 20.06 -59.23 3.36
N PRO A 261 19.42 -59.70 2.26
CA PRO A 261 18.22 -59.07 1.71
C PRO A 261 17.01 -59.05 2.65
N SER A 262 17.05 -59.78 3.76
CA SER A 262 15.98 -59.80 4.79
C SER A 262 16.00 -58.58 5.71
N VAL A 263 17.10 -57.80 5.70
CA VAL A 263 17.22 -56.57 6.49
C VAL A 263 16.53 -55.43 5.80
N GLU A 264 15.67 -54.68 6.50
CA GLU A 264 14.99 -53.53 5.93
C GLU A 264 15.98 -52.47 5.43
N PHE A 265 15.74 -51.93 4.21
CA PHE A 265 16.62 -50.93 3.61
C PHE A 265 16.64 -49.66 4.48
N PRO A 266 17.81 -49.12 4.84
CA PRO A 266 17.91 -47.96 5.70
C PRO A 266 17.23 -46.71 5.06
N LYS A 267 16.52 -45.96 5.87
CA LYS A 267 15.85 -44.76 5.42
C LYS A 267 16.84 -43.60 5.31
N ILE A 268 17.01 -43.11 4.11
CA ILE A 268 17.92 -41.99 3.80
C ILE A 268 17.15 -40.71 3.73
N THR A 269 17.60 -39.69 4.44
CA THR A 269 16.97 -38.34 4.46
C THR A 269 18.03 -37.27 4.30
N MET A 270 17.74 -36.25 3.51
CA MET A 270 18.56 -35.06 3.38
C MET A 270 17.89 -33.89 4.09
N HIS A 271 18.67 -33.12 4.78
CA HIS A 271 18.21 -31.99 5.59
C HIS A 271 18.84 -30.68 5.12
N PHE A 272 18.02 -29.70 4.82
CA PHE A 272 18.48 -28.36 4.44
C PHE A 272 18.49 -27.41 5.65
N ASP A 273 19.40 -27.67 6.59
CA ASP A 273 19.75 -26.73 7.66
C ASP A 273 21.14 -27.06 8.24
N SER A 274 21.93 -26.02 8.51
CA SER A 274 23.26 -26.15 9.12
C SER A 274 23.16 -26.01 10.64
N ASN A 275 22.45 -26.90 11.32
CA ASN A 275 22.42 -26.88 12.78
C ASN A 275 23.69 -27.53 13.33
N LYS A 276 24.65 -26.70 13.77
CA LYS A 276 25.95 -27.15 14.32
C LYS A 276 25.85 -27.97 15.62
N SER A 277 24.64 -28.12 16.20
CA SER A 277 24.40 -28.86 17.45
C SER A 277 24.13 -30.37 17.26
N LEU A 278 24.07 -30.85 16.02
CA LEU A 278 23.81 -32.25 15.72
C LEU A 278 25.01 -33.13 16.07
N ASP A 279 24.75 -34.32 16.62
CA ASP A 279 25.78 -35.27 17.04
C ASP A 279 26.60 -35.76 15.84
N LYS A 280 27.86 -35.30 15.78
CA LYS A 280 28.84 -35.64 14.72
C LYS A 280 29.15 -37.14 14.57
N ARG A 281 28.76 -37.97 15.52
CA ARG A 281 28.98 -39.44 15.46
C ARG A 281 27.92 -40.19 14.67
N ARG A 282 26.73 -39.59 14.54
CA ARG A 282 25.56 -40.16 13.84
C ARG A 282 25.30 -39.52 12.49
N TYR A 283 25.86 -38.35 12.25
CA TYR A 283 25.49 -37.49 11.12
C TYR A 283 26.75 -36.92 10.46
N ASN A 284 26.82 -36.90 9.15
CA ASN A 284 27.77 -36.05 8.42
C ASN A 284 27.25 -34.60 8.48
N PRO A 285 27.79 -33.76 9.38
CA PRO A 285 27.36 -32.36 9.42
C PRO A 285 27.85 -31.69 8.14
N ALA A 286 27.02 -30.81 7.62
CA ALA A 286 27.40 -29.89 6.57
C ALA A 286 28.69 -29.14 6.95
N GLN A 287 29.67 -29.13 6.06
CA GLN A 287 30.87 -28.31 6.24
C GLN A 287 30.52 -26.84 6.17
N THR A 288 31.47 -25.95 6.41
CA THR A 288 31.19 -24.50 6.57
C THR A 288 30.41 -23.86 5.42
N ASN A 289 30.44 -24.44 4.23
CA ASN A 289 29.74 -23.93 3.03
C ASN A 289 28.53 -24.77 2.61
N GLU A 290 28.24 -25.90 3.28
CA GLU A 290 27.12 -26.78 2.96
C GLU A 290 25.82 -26.31 3.65
N VAL A 291 24.71 -26.43 2.96
CA VAL A 291 23.38 -26.08 3.47
C VAL A 291 22.53 -27.31 3.78
N ALA A 292 23.05 -28.49 3.58
CA ALA A 292 22.35 -29.75 3.83
C ALA A 292 23.21 -30.78 4.55
N ALA A 293 22.55 -31.66 5.29
CA ALA A 293 23.15 -32.85 5.89
C ALA A 293 22.36 -34.11 5.48
N VAL A 294 23.06 -35.21 5.17
CA VAL A 294 22.46 -36.50 4.81
C VAL A 294 22.48 -37.43 6.00
N PHE A 295 21.33 -38.02 6.30
CA PHE A 295 21.12 -38.94 7.43
C PHE A 295 20.79 -40.34 6.91
N VAL A 296 21.49 -41.34 7.41
CA VAL A 296 21.17 -42.76 7.20
C VAL A 296 20.78 -43.33 8.55
N SER A 297 19.53 -43.78 8.68
CA SER A 297 18.98 -44.24 9.96
C SER A 297 18.28 -45.59 9.79
N ALA A 298 18.61 -46.57 10.64
CA ALA A 298 17.96 -47.86 10.65
C ALA A 298 16.53 -47.83 11.20
N ASP A 299 16.25 -46.88 12.14
CA ASP A 299 14.94 -46.74 12.78
C ASP A 299 14.05 -45.66 12.12
N GLY A 300 14.58 -44.94 11.10
CA GLY A 300 13.86 -43.95 10.37
C GLY A 300 13.51 -42.69 11.16
N GLN A 301 14.04 -42.54 12.38
CA GLN A 301 13.78 -41.32 13.17
C GLN A 301 14.66 -40.14 12.72
N VAL A 302 13.99 -39.06 12.35
CA VAL A 302 14.62 -37.79 12.01
C VAL A 302 14.56 -36.90 13.25
N PRO A 303 15.59 -36.14 13.60
CA PRO A 303 15.54 -35.20 14.73
C PRO A 303 14.38 -34.24 14.62
N VAL A 304 13.65 -34.07 15.71
CA VAL A 304 12.29 -33.41 15.76
C VAL A 304 12.27 -31.93 15.37
N ASN A 305 13.41 -31.25 15.31
CA ASN A 305 13.51 -29.79 15.16
C ASN A 305 14.05 -29.32 13.80
N LEU A 306 13.91 -30.14 12.76
CA LEU A 306 14.50 -29.81 11.46
C LEU A 306 13.52 -29.10 10.52
N ASP A 307 13.98 -27.99 9.86
CA ASP A 307 13.09 -27.11 9.10
C ASP A 307 12.62 -27.66 7.75
N MET A 308 13.45 -28.49 7.07
CA MET A 308 13.11 -29.09 5.78
C MET A 308 13.80 -30.45 5.60
N THR A 309 13.05 -31.44 5.11
CA THR A 309 13.55 -32.82 4.92
C THR A 309 13.13 -33.34 3.55
N VAL A 310 14.04 -33.94 2.82
CA VAL A 310 13.77 -34.71 1.60
C VAL A 310 14.07 -36.19 1.85
N HIS A 311 13.14 -37.06 1.46
CA HIS A 311 13.28 -38.52 1.59
C HIS A 311 13.59 -39.17 0.24
N ASP A 312 14.22 -40.34 0.27
CA ASP A 312 14.50 -41.15 -0.92
C ASP A 312 13.23 -41.86 -1.48
N LYS A 313 12.12 -41.80 -0.76
CA LYS A 313 10.84 -42.43 -1.15
C LYS A 313 10.25 -41.84 -2.42
N LYS A 314 9.57 -42.69 -3.21
CA LYS A 314 8.68 -42.25 -4.27
C LYS A 314 7.43 -41.62 -3.65
N GLY A 315 7.12 -40.36 -4.00
CA GLY A 315 5.94 -39.68 -3.49
C GLY A 315 5.75 -38.30 -4.14
N SER A 316 4.57 -37.70 -3.97
CA SER A 316 4.19 -36.38 -4.49
C SER A 316 3.81 -35.42 -3.39
N SER A 317 4.20 -35.68 -2.14
CA SER A 317 3.93 -34.74 -1.06
C SER A 317 4.89 -33.53 -1.12
N TYR A 318 4.38 -32.37 -0.66
CA TYR A 318 5.11 -31.12 -0.58
C TYR A 318 5.09 -30.61 0.85
N ARG A 319 6.24 -30.13 1.31
CA ARG A 319 6.33 -29.43 2.61
C ARG A 319 6.42 -27.94 2.41
N SER A 320 5.63 -27.20 3.15
CA SER A 320 5.70 -25.75 3.16
C SER A 320 6.94 -25.28 3.90
N ILE A 321 7.73 -24.44 3.25
CA ILE A 321 8.91 -23.80 3.83
C ILE A 321 8.45 -22.63 4.69
N LYS A 322 8.87 -22.59 5.95
CA LYS A 322 8.60 -21.46 6.83
C LYS A 322 9.21 -20.17 6.27
N PHE A 323 8.52 -19.06 6.40
CA PHE A 323 9.04 -17.75 5.95
C PHE A 323 10.31 -17.31 6.69
N THR A 324 10.58 -17.88 7.86
CA THR A 324 11.80 -17.65 8.67
C THR A 324 12.99 -18.50 8.25
N ASN A 325 12.82 -19.42 7.30
CA ASN A 325 13.91 -20.30 6.85
C ASN A 325 14.90 -19.52 5.97
N LYS A 326 16.19 -19.54 6.31
CA LYS A 326 17.28 -18.84 5.62
C LYS A 326 17.46 -19.27 4.16
N CYS A 327 17.16 -20.52 3.82
CA CYS A 327 17.32 -21.07 2.47
C CYS A 327 16.14 -20.74 1.53
N ARG A 328 15.01 -20.27 2.06
CA ARG A 328 13.75 -20.08 1.31
C ARG A 328 13.94 -19.21 0.05
N LEU A 329 14.60 -18.06 0.19
CA LEU A 329 14.81 -17.15 -0.94
C LEU A 329 15.68 -17.77 -2.03
N ALA A 330 16.80 -18.37 -1.66
CA ALA A 330 17.71 -18.95 -2.62
C ALA A 330 17.10 -20.18 -3.33
N MET A 331 16.32 -21.00 -2.62
CA MET A 331 15.59 -22.12 -3.23
C MET A 331 14.48 -21.69 -4.19
N THR A 332 13.83 -20.54 -3.94
CA THR A 332 12.72 -20.03 -4.76
C THR A 332 13.21 -19.19 -5.94
N TYR A 333 14.32 -18.47 -5.76
CA TYR A 333 14.87 -17.51 -6.72
C TYR A 333 16.30 -17.87 -7.12
N SER A 334 16.46 -19.04 -7.73
CA SER A 334 17.77 -19.57 -8.14
C SER A 334 18.53 -18.67 -9.11
N LEU A 335 17.82 -17.88 -9.94
CA LEU A 335 18.45 -16.91 -10.81
C LEU A 335 19.08 -15.73 -10.05
N TYR A 336 18.55 -15.34 -8.89
CA TYR A 336 19.15 -14.32 -8.04
C TYR A 336 20.23 -14.84 -7.12
N PHE A 337 20.11 -16.09 -6.72
CA PHE A 337 21.02 -16.74 -5.78
C PHE A 337 21.55 -18.05 -6.37
N PRO A 338 22.30 -17.98 -7.50
CA PRO A 338 22.75 -19.16 -8.22
C PRO A 338 23.69 -20.04 -7.37
N LYS A 339 24.47 -19.42 -6.51
CA LYS A 339 25.36 -20.14 -5.56
C LYS A 339 24.61 -20.61 -4.30
N GLY A 340 23.35 -20.31 -4.14
CA GLY A 340 22.63 -20.42 -2.87
C GLY A 340 22.79 -19.16 -2.03
N GLY A 341 22.89 -19.27 -0.76
CA GLY A 341 23.06 -18.14 0.15
C GLY A 341 21.99 -18.07 1.23
N SER A 342 22.27 -17.27 2.25
CA SER A 342 21.36 -17.10 3.38
C SER A 342 20.45 -15.89 3.14
N GLY A 343 19.15 -16.13 3.14
CA GLY A 343 18.14 -15.08 3.27
C GLY A 343 18.03 -14.62 4.73
N TRP A 344 17.02 -13.77 4.99
CA TRP A 344 16.73 -13.34 6.35
C TRP A 344 16.27 -14.50 7.24
N HIS A 345 16.70 -14.48 8.49
CA HIS A 345 16.25 -15.38 9.55
C HIS A 345 16.30 -14.67 10.91
N PRO A 346 15.55 -15.12 11.94
CA PRO A 346 15.46 -14.44 13.24
C PRO A 346 16.78 -14.34 14.01
N GLY A 347 17.79 -15.13 13.62
CA GLY A 347 19.13 -15.11 14.19
C GLY A 347 20.11 -14.17 13.49
N LEU A 348 19.67 -13.37 12.52
CA LEU A 348 20.53 -12.41 11.82
C LEU A 348 20.79 -11.18 12.70
N HIS A 349 22.05 -10.92 13.00
CA HIS A 349 22.49 -9.83 13.84
C HIS A 349 23.46 -8.92 13.10
N VAL A 350 23.59 -7.67 13.55
CA VAL A 350 24.64 -6.76 13.09
C VAL A 350 25.96 -7.21 13.72
N GLU A 351 26.93 -7.59 12.90
CA GLU A 351 28.28 -7.93 13.36
C GLU A 351 28.95 -6.66 13.94
N HIS A 352 29.79 -6.83 14.94
CA HIS A 352 30.57 -5.78 15.61
C HIS A 352 29.79 -4.74 16.48
N GLN A 353 28.50 -4.88 16.74
CA GLN A 353 27.84 -4.11 17.80
C GLN A 353 27.85 -4.86 19.13
N LEU A 354 28.34 -4.21 20.17
CA LEU A 354 28.50 -4.74 21.54
C LEU A 354 27.23 -5.36 22.15
N ASN A 355 26.04 -5.07 21.60
CA ASN A 355 24.74 -5.57 22.06
C ASN A 355 23.99 -6.43 21.02
N GLY A 356 24.62 -6.87 19.93
CA GLY A 356 24.05 -7.81 18.95
C GLY A 356 22.65 -7.46 18.46
N LYS A 357 22.40 -6.21 18.03
CA LYS A 357 21.07 -5.79 17.56
C LYS A 357 20.61 -6.67 16.39
N LYS A 358 19.42 -7.26 16.53
CA LYS A 358 18.80 -8.10 15.51
C LYS A 358 18.36 -7.24 14.32
N ILE A 359 18.62 -7.79 13.12
CA ILE A 359 18.15 -7.20 11.86
C ILE A 359 16.74 -7.69 11.59
N THR A 360 15.79 -6.77 11.48
CA THR A 360 14.40 -7.11 11.13
C THR A 360 14.30 -7.53 9.65
N GLN A 361 13.29 -8.33 9.31
CA GLN A 361 13.06 -8.74 7.92
C GLN A 361 12.84 -7.52 7.00
N CYS A 362 12.16 -6.49 7.49
CA CYS A 362 11.93 -5.25 6.76
C CYS A 362 13.23 -4.50 6.43
N GLN A 363 14.16 -4.41 7.38
CA GLN A 363 15.48 -3.80 7.19
C GLN A 363 16.31 -4.58 6.16
N PHE A 364 16.36 -5.90 6.31
CA PHE A 364 17.03 -6.78 5.35
C PHE A 364 16.51 -6.58 3.92
N VAL A 365 15.20 -6.59 3.74
CA VAL A 365 14.57 -6.40 2.43
C VAL A 365 14.86 -5.01 1.85
N ARG A 366 14.79 -3.94 2.65
CA ARG A 366 15.15 -2.59 2.21
C ARG A 366 16.59 -2.51 1.73
N HIS A 367 17.51 -3.19 2.43
CA HIS A 367 18.90 -3.28 2.02
C HIS A 367 19.04 -3.99 0.66
N MET A 368 18.35 -5.10 0.44
CA MET A 368 18.39 -5.90 -0.80
C MET A 368 17.86 -5.14 -2.03
N ILE A 369 16.82 -4.33 -1.87
CA ILE A 369 16.20 -3.58 -2.97
C ILE A 369 16.67 -2.12 -3.07
N ALA A 370 17.67 -1.71 -2.30
CA ALA A 370 18.26 -0.37 -2.39
C ALA A 370 19.04 -0.22 -3.70
N ILE A 371 18.87 0.93 -4.36
CA ILE A 371 19.59 1.26 -5.60
C ILE A 371 21.02 1.65 -5.25
N ARG A 372 22.00 1.00 -5.89
CA ARG A 372 23.45 1.25 -5.75
C ARG A 372 24.10 1.15 -7.12
N ASP A 373 25.35 1.61 -7.26
CA ASP A 373 26.14 1.42 -8.49
C ASP A 373 26.63 -0.02 -8.67
N SER A 374 26.66 -0.80 -7.59
CA SER A 374 27.02 -2.20 -7.66
C SER A 374 25.92 -3.04 -8.34
N PHE A 375 26.34 -4.12 -9.01
CA PHE A 375 25.42 -5.05 -9.64
C PHE A 375 24.34 -5.59 -8.68
N ASN A 376 23.08 -5.46 -9.09
CA ASN A 376 21.94 -6.00 -8.36
C ASN A 376 20.92 -6.64 -9.33
N PRO A 377 20.92 -7.97 -9.48
CA PRO A 377 20.03 -8.65 -10.41
C PRO A 377 18.54 -8.47 -10.11
N ILE A 378 18.18 -8.17 -8.86
CA ILE A 378 16.78 -7.93 -8.47
C ILE A 378 16.21 -6.72 -9.22
N LEU A 379 16.95 -5.59 -9.23
CA LEU A 379 16.47 -4.32 -9.78
C LEU A 379 16.37 -4.32 -11.32
N ILE A 380 17.13 -5.17 -11.99
CA ILE A 380 17.19 -5.24 -13.46
C ILE A 380 16.34 -6.37 -14.05
N SER A 381 15.60 -7.10 -13.23
CA SER A 381 14.88 -8.31 -13.63
C SER A 381 13.41 -8.10 -14.07
N ASN A 382 12.98 -6.88 -14.28
CA ASN A 382 11.65 -6.54 -14.82
C ASN A 382 10.49 -7.29 -14.11
N LYS A 383 9.87 -8.26 -14.78
CA LYS A 383 8.71 -9.01 -14.23
C LYS A 383 9.03 -9.84 -12.99
N LEU A 384 10.29 -10.30 -12.85
CA LEU A 384 10.68 -11.06 -11.67
C LEU A 384 10.87 -10.16 -10.44
N LEU A 385 11.28 -8.89 -10.64
CA LEU A 385 11.29 -7.84 -9.61
C LEU A 385 9.91 -7.67 -8.96
N HIS A 386 8.85 -7.62 -9.76
CA HIS A 386 7.49 -7.54 -9.21
C HIS A 386 7.16 -8.72 -8.29
N GLN A 387 7.53 -9.91 -8.71
CA GLN A 387 7.24 -11.14 -7.97
C GLN A 387 7.96 -11.16 -6.62
N ILE A 388 9.26 -10.84 -6.60
CA ILE A 388 10.04 -10.88 -5.35
C ILE A 388 9.65 -9.75 -4.39
N ILE A 389 9.32 -8.56 -4.87
CA ILE A 389 8.82 -7.46 -4.01
C ILE A 389 7.53 -7.86 -3.30
N VAL A 390 6.59 -8.50 -4.01
CA VAL A 390 5.35 -9.00 -3.41
C VAL A 390 5.64 -10.11 -2.40
N ASP A 391 6.53 -11.04 -2.72
CA ASP A 391 6.93 -12.12 -1.80
C ASP A 391 7.62 -11.58 -0.54
N PHE A 392 8.50 -10.61 -0.68
CA PHE A 392 9.12 -9.92 0.45
C PHE A 392 8.09 -9.30 1.39
N TYR A 393 7.13 -8.55 0.82
CA TYR A 393 6.09 -7.92 1.63
C TYR A 393 5.20 -8.95 2.34
N VAL A 394 4.75 -9.99 1.63
CA VAL A 394 3.92 -11.06 2.22
C VAL A 394 4.66 -11.75 3.37
N SER A 395 5.96 -11.96 3.24
CA SER A 395 6.77 -12.55 4.32
C SER A 395 6.86 -11.64 5.54
N ILE A 396 7.07 -10.33 5.34
CA ILE A 396 7.06 -9.33 6.42
C ILE A 396 5.69 -9.27 7.10
N GLU A 397 4.62 -9.32 6.32
CA GLU A 397 3.24 -9.34 6.83
C GLU A 397 2.97 -10.60 7.65
N GLN A 398 3.43 -11.77 7.21
CA GLN A 398 3.34 -13.02 7.96
C GLN A 398 4.07 -12.95 9.31
N GLU A 399 5.28 -12.36 9.34
CA GLU A 399 6.01 -12.15 10.59
C GLU A 399 5.20 -11.29 11.57
N ARG A 400 4.65 -10.17 11.07
CA ARG A 400 3.80 -9.26 11.87
C ARG A 400 2.53 -9.97 12.38
N LEU A 401 1.85 -10.73 11.53
CA LEU A 401 0.66 -11.49 11.92
C LEU A 401 0.99 -12.58 12.94
N LEU A 402 2.09 -13.32 12.75
CA LEU A 402 2.53 -14.34 13.72
C LEU A 402 2.85 -13.71 15.08
N PHE A 403 3.54 -12.56 15.09
CA PHE A 403 3.80 -11.83 16.33
C PHE A 403 2.49 -11.46 17.04
N LEU A 404 1.50 -10.95 16.31
CA LEU A 404 0.19 -10.60 16.87
C LEU A 404 -0.54 -11.83 17.40
N GLN A 405 -0.53 -12.94 16.66
CA GLN A 405 -1.17 -14.19 17.10
C GLN A 405 -0.56 -14.74 18.41
N LEU A 406 0.76 -14.66 18.55
CA LEU A 406 1.46 -15.13 19.75
C LEU A 406 1.31 -14.21 20.97
N ASN A 407 1.06 -12.91 20.75
CA ASN A 407 0.99 -11.90 21.79
C ASN A 407 -0.45 -11.43 22.10
N GLN A 408 -1.48 -12.19 21.73
CA GLN A 408 -2.89 -11.82 21.90
C GLN A 408 -3.25 -11.47 23.37
N LYS A 409 -2.66 -12.15 24.36
CA LYS A 409 -2.93 -11.87 25.79
C LYS A 409 -2.57 -10.43 26.17
N LYS A 410 -1.46 -9.88 25.63
CA LYS A 410 -1.06 -8.48 25.86
C LYS A 410 -1.98 -7.49 25.13
N LEU A 411 -2.52 -7.90 23.97
CA LEU A 411 -3.40 -7.07 23.15
C LEU A 411 -4.86 -7.14 23.59
N LYS A 412 -5.27 -8.22 24.27
CA LYS A 412 -6.63 -8.43 24.75
C LYS A 412 -6.96 -7.65 26.02
N ALA A 413 -5.97 -7.31 26.85
CA ALA A 413 -6.19 -6.61 28.12
C ALA A 413 -6.94 -5.27 27.97
N GLU A 414 -6.93 -4.67 26.78
CA GLU A 414 -7.58 -3.38 26.54
C GLU A 414 -9.00 -3.47 25.93
N LYS A 415 -9.44 -4.61 25.40
CA LYS A 415 -10.67 -4.64 24.56
C LYS A 415 -11.49 -5.93 24.59
N TYR A 416 -11.19 -6.89 25.43
CA TYR A 416 -11.94 -8.15 25.49
C TYR A 416 -13.38 -7.94 26.01
N ASP A 417 -13.55 -7.00 26.90
CA ASP A 417 -14.83 -6.72 27.54
C ASP A 417 -15.82 -6.04 26.60
N VAL A 418 -15.36 -5.09 25.78
CA VAL A 418 -16.19 -4.43 24.75
C VAL A 418 -16.68 -5.41 23.67
N MET A 419 -15.87 -6.42 23.35
CA MET A 419 -16.27 -7.42 22.36
C MET A 419 -17.23 -8.46 22.95
N LYS A 420 -17.08 -8.78 24.22
CA LYS A 420 -18.00 -9.65 24.96
C LYS A 420 -19.39 -9.01 25.06
N GLU A 421 -19.45 -7.72 25.39
CA GLU A 421 -20.70 -6.95 25.40
C GLU A 421 -21.37 -6.87 24.01
N HIS A 422 -20.60 -6.77 22.93
CA HIS A 422 -21.15 -6.76 21.57
C HIS A 422 -21.69 -8.13 21.12
N LEU A 423 -21.08 -9.22 21.59
CA LEU A 423 -21.53 -10.59 21.37
C LEU A 423 -22.73 -10.94 22.26
N ASP A 424 -22.74 -10.50 23.50
CA ASP A 424 -23.84 -10.68 24.44
C ASP A 424 -25.09 -9.86 24.06
N GLN A 425 -24.91 -8.71 23.37
CA GLN A 425 -26.01 -7.89 22.83
C GLN A 425 -26.66 -8.46 21.56
N GLN A 426 -26.01 -9.39 20.87
CA GLN A 426 -26.57 -10.07 19.69
C GLN A 426 -27.39 -11.33 20.05
N GLY A 427 -27.61 -11.59 21.33
CA GLY A 427 -28.64 -12.54 21.85
C GLY A 427 -28.47 -13.95 21.30
N GLY A 428 -27.50 -14.69 21.75
CA GLY A 428 -27.40 -16.11 21.42
C GLY A 428 -26.63 -16.89 22.48
N ASN A 429 -27.32 -17.80 23.14
CA ASN A 429 -26.75 -18.87 23.95
C ASN A 429 -25.81 -19.72 23.10
N THR A 430 -24.53 -19.41 23.05
CA THR A 430 -23.52 -20.27 22.43
C THR A 430 -22.35 -20.45 23.37
N ASN A 431 -22.21 -21.68 23.87
CA ASN A 431 -21.00 -22.16 24.52
C ASN A 431 -19.78 -21.93 23.62
N PRO A 432 -18.70 -21.26 24.06
CA PRO A 432 -17.53 -21.04 23.22
C PRO A 432 -16.81 -22.37 23.03
N SER A 433 -17.01 -23.00 21.89
CA SER A 433 -16.19 -24.15 21.49
C SER A 433 -14.77 -23.68 21.17
N VAL A 434 -13.83 -24.45 21.68
CA VAL A 434 -12.38 -24.26 21.77
C VAL A 434 -11.72 -23.91 20.43
N GLY A 435 -11.44 -22.64 20.19
CA GLY A 435 -10.61 -22.14 19.09
C GLY A 435 -9.98 -20.81 19.43
N ARG A 436 -8.71 -20.61 19.06
CA ARG A 436 -7.99 -19.34 19.31
C ARG A 436 -8.60 -18.21 18.49
N THR A 437 -9.29 -17.30 19.12
CA THR A 437 -9.72 -16.03 18.53
C THR A 437 -8.48 -15.14 18.29
N CYS A 438 -8.23 -14.70 17.08
CA CYS A 438 -7.17 -13.76 16.74
C CYS A 438 -7.76 -12.42 16.37
N ILE A 439 -7.36 -11.35 17.08
CA ILE A 439 -7.80 -9.98 16.89
C ILE A 439 -6.64 -9.16 16.35
N LEU A 440 -6.90 -8.33 15.33
CA LEU A 440 -5.92 -7.36 14.78
C LEU A 440 -6.09 -6.01 15.51
N PRO A 441 -5.01 -5.46 16.13
CA PRO A 441 -5.06 -4.16 16.80
C PRO A 441 -5.24 -3.02 15.79
N SER A 442 -5.64 -1.84 16.27
CA SER A 442 -5.76 -0.64 15.44
C SER A 442 -4.42 -0.16 14.83
N SER A 443 -3.30 -0.55 15.41
CA SER A 443 -1.96 -0.29 14.86
C SER A 443 -1.60 -1.17 13.65
N PHE A 444 -2.36 -2.26 13.40
CA PHE A 444 -2.12 -3.12 12.25
C PHE A 444 -2.72 -2.52 10.98
N VAL A 445 -1.84 -2.01 10.10
CA VAL A 445 -2.22 -1.27 8.89
C VAL A 445 -3.12 -2.09 7.97
N GLY A 446 -4.31 -1.58 7.70
CA GLY A 446 -5.33 -2.24 6.87
C GLY A 446 -6.23 -3.24 7.60
N GLY A 447 -6.02 -3.48 8.89
CA GLY A 447 -6.93 -4.25 9.73
C GLY A 447 -8.29 -3.55 9.92
N PRO A 448 -9.34 -4.26 10.33
CA PRO A 448 -10.67 -3.65 10.51
C PRO A 448 -10.66 -2.46 11.50
N ARG A 449 -9.99 -2.63 12.64
CA ARG A 449 -9.89 -1.56 13.67
C ARG A 449 -9.07 -0.37 13.19
N TYR A 450 -7.98 -0.60 12.46
CA TYR A 450 -7.19 0.46 11.82
C TYR A 450 -8.08 1.32 10.91
N MET A 451 -8.88 0.68 10.05
CA MET A 451 -9.77 1.38 9.12
C MET A 451 -10.86 2.17 9.85
N THR A 452 -11.48 1.58 10.87
CA THR A 452 -12.50 2.24 11.70
C THR A 452 -11.91 3.44 12.45
N GLU A 453 -10.72 3.30 13.03
CA GLU A 453 -10.06 4.38 13.78
C GLU A 453 -9.72 5.56 12.85
N HIS A 454 -9.13 5.32 11.70
CA HIS A 454 -8.83 6.38 10.73
C HIS A 454 -10.07 7.06 10.18
N TYR A 455 -11.15 6.31 9.99
CA TYR A 455 -12.44 6.87 9.63
C TYR A 455 -12.98 7.81 10.73
N GLN A 456 -13.00 7.37 11.96
CA GLN A 456 -13.45 8.18 13.11
C GLN A 456 -12.57 9.43 13.30
N ASP A 457 -11.25 9.31 13.07
CA ASP A 457 -10.34 10.43 13.11
C ASP A 457 -10.61 11.46 12.01
N ALA A 458 -10.94 10.99 10.79
CA ALA A 458 -11.35 11.85 9.70
C ALA A 458 -12.66 12.57 10.04
N MET A 459 -13.61 11.88 10.67
CA MET A 459 -14.86 12.48 11.13
C MET A 459 -14.67 13.51 12.25
N ALA A 460 -13.68 13.30 13.13
CA ALA A 460 -13.31 14.29 14.14
C ALA A 460 -12.79 15.60 13.50
N LEU A 461 -12.02 15.50 12.40
CA LEU A 461 -11.60 16.68 11.63
C LEU A 461 -12.79 17.40 10.99
N VAL A 462 -13.74 16.64 10.39
CA VAL A 462 -14.93 17.22 9.77
C VAL A 462 -15.80 17.92 10.81
N ARG A 463 -15.96 17.33 11.99
CA ARG A 463 -16.71 17.95 13.10
C ARG A 463 -16.07 19.27 13.54
N GLU A 464 -14.74 19.31 13.63
CA GLU A 464 -14.02 20.47 14.14
C GLU A 464 -13.91 21.61 13.13
N PHE A 465 -13.64 21.28 11.85
CA PHE A 465 -13.32 22.27 10.81
C PHE A 465 -14.41 22.42 9.75
N GLY A 466 -15.50 21.66 9.86
CA GLY A 466 -16.59 21.66 8.90
C GLY A 466 -16.38 20.70 7.72
N LYS A 467 -17.30 20.74 6.78
CA LYS A 467 -17.33 19.87 5.59
C LYS A 467 -16.14 20.15 4.69
N PRO A 468 -15.60 19.11 4.02
CA PRO A 468 -14.60 19.31 2.96
C PRO A 468 -15.14 20.20 1.85
N ASP A 469 -14.32 21.15 1.40
CA ASP A 469 -14.63 22.06 0.31
C ASP A 469 -14.15 21.53 -1.03
N LEU A 470 -13.01 20.84 -1.04
CA LEU A 470 -12.37 20.35 -2.25
C LEU A 470 -11.97 18.87 -2.12
N PHE A 471 -12.20 18.14 -3.21
CA PHE A 471 -11.71 16.78 -3.42
C PHE A 471 -10.73 16.78 -4.57
N VAL A 472 -9.47 16.43 -4.27
CA VAL A 472 -8.39 16.39 -5.25
C VAL A 472 -7.94 14.95 -5.43
N THR A 473 -7.91 14.49 -6.69
CA THR A 473 -7.36 13.17 -7.03
C THR A 473 -6.08 13.35 -7.82
N PHE A 474 -4.97 12.90 -7.28
CA PHE A 474 -3.65 12.96 -7.90
C PHE A 474 -3.19 11.57 -8.32
N THR A 475 -2.97 11.36 -9.63
CA THR A 475 -2.55 10.07 -10.19
C THR A 475 -1.10 10.15 -10.69
N CYS A 476 -0.32 9.11 -10.44
CA CYS A 476 1.04 8.97 -10.93
C CYS A 476 1.09 9.03 -12.46
N ASN A 477 1.98 9.85 -13.02
CA ASN A 477 2.31 9.81 -14.44
C ASN A 477 3.58 8.96 -14.65
N PRO A 478 3.49 7.80 -15.29
CA PRO A 478 4.66 6.95 -15.54
C PRO A 478 5.71 7.59 -16.47
N ASN A 479 5.35 8.68 -17.15
CA ASN A 479 6.23 9.41 -18.05
C ASN A 479 7.01 10.56 -17.41
N TRP A 480 6.92 10.73 -16.09
CA TRP A 480 7.73 11.74 -15.41
C TRP A 480 9.21 11.57 -15.70
N ARG A 481 9.90 12.70 -15.82
CA ARG A 481 11.32 12.77 -16.17
C ARG A 481 12.18 11.95 -15.21
N GLU A 482 11.94 12.03 -13.93
CA GLU A 482 12.66 11.29 -12.89
C GLU A 482 12.52 9.77 -13.02
N ILE A 483 11.39 9.30 -13.49
CA ILE A 483 11.21 7.86 -13.77
C ILE A 483 12.03 7.50 -15.00
N LYS A 484 11.88 8.23 -16.10
CA LYS A 484 12.56 7.93 -17.37
C LYS A 484 14.08 7.97 -17.29
N GLU A 485 14.65 8.95 -16.58
CA GLU A 485 16.08 9.13 -16.41
C GLU A 485 16.73 8.02 -15.55
N ASN A 486 15.95 7.34 -14.73
CA ASN A 486 16.42 6.26 -13.85
C ASN A 486 15.99 4.86 -14.33
N LEU A 487 15.42 4.76 -15.55
CA LEU A 487 15.20 3.47 -16.20
C LEU A 487 16.51 2.99 -16.83
N LEU A 488 16.76 1.70 -16.66
CA LEU A 488 17.83 1.04 -17.40
C LEU A 488 17.41 0.85 -18.87
N PRO A 489 18.37 0.66 -19.78
CA PRO A 489 18.06 0.34 -21.16
C PRO A 489 17.09 -0.83 -21.26
N ASN A 490 16.10 -0.71 -22.17
CA ASN A 490 15.03 -1.69 -22.38
C ASN A 490 14.01 -1.82 -21.23
N GLN A 491 14.08 -1.04 -20.16
CA GLN A 491 13.06 -0.97 -19.13
C GLN A 491 11.96 0.03 -19.49
N ARG A 492 10.77 -0.28 -19.02
CA ARG A 492 9.60 0.61 -19.04
C ARG A 492 9.23 0.98 -17.61
N PRO A 493 8.49 2.08 -17.39
CA PRO A 493 8.07 2.49 -16.06
C PRO A 493 7.36 1.37 -15.27
N GLU A 494 6.56 0.57 -15.95
CA GLU A 494 5.89 -0.58 -15.35
C GLU A 494 6.83 -1.70 -14.89
N ASP A 495 8.06 -1.75 -15.35
CA ASP A 495 9.06 -2.74 -14.92
C ASP A 495 9.75 -2.33 -13.60
N ARG A 496 9.59 -1.07 -13.18
CA ARG A 496 10.25 -0.46 -12.00
C ARG A 496 9.23 0.08 -10.97
N PRO A 497 8.47 -0.81 -10.30
CA PRO A 497 7.49 -0.41 -9.29
C PRO A 497 8.11 0.35 -8.11
N ASP A 498 9.39 0.14 -7.84
CA ASP A 498 10.20 0.85 -6.86
C ASP A 498 10.37 2.34 -7.21
N LEU A 499 10.80 2.65 -8.44
CA LEU A 499 10.95 4.04 -8.92
C LEU A 499 9.60 4.77 -8.96
N VAL A 500 8.57 4.11 -9.50
CA VAL A 500 7.22 4.67 -9.59
C VAL A 500 6.70 5.07 -8.21
N ALA A 501 6.85 4.18 -7.21
CA ALA A 501 6.41 4.45 -5.84
C ALA A 501 7.20 5.60 -5.19
N ARG A 502 8.53 5.65 -5.34
CA ARG A 502 9.41 6.68 -4.77
C ARG A 502 9.12 8.06 -5.35
N VAL A 503 9.09 8.17 -6.68
CA VAL A 503 8.82 9.44 -7.38
C VAL A 503 7.43 9.95 -7.04
N PHE A 504 6.41 9.06 -7.04
CA PHE A 504 5.06 9.45 -6.64
C PHE A 504 5.01 9.97 -5.20
N LYS A 505 5.67 9.29 -4.24
CA LYS A 505 5.73 9.74 -2.83
C LYS A 505 6.35 11.14 -2.71
N ALA A 506 7.45 11.39 -3.40
CA ALA A 506 8.11 12.68 -3.38
C ALA A 506 7.24 13.79 -3.98
N LYS A 507 6.64 13.54 -5.15
CA LYS A 507 5.73 14.51 -5.80
C LYS A 507 4.43 14.72 -5.00
N LEU A 508 3.89 13.69 -4.33
CA LEU A 508 2.76 13.84 -3.42
C LEU A 508 3.10 14.78 -2.24
N ASN A 509 4.30 14.65 -1.68
CA ASN A 509 4.73 15.56 -0.61
C ASN A 509 4.83 17.02 -1.14
N MET A 510 5.40 17.23 -2.33
CA MET A 510 5.46 18.56 -2.96
C MET A 510 4.06 19.12 -3.25
N LEU A 511 3.15 18.30 -3.75
CA LEU A 511 1.75 18.68 -3.98
C LEU A 511 1.07 19.10 -2.67
N MET A 512 1.26 18.32 -1.60
CA MET A 512 0.71 18.68 -0.30
C MET A 512 1.29 20.01 0.22
N ASP A 513 2.56 20.29 0.00
CA ASP A 513 3.14 21.60 0.34
C ASP A 513 2.55 22.74 -0.49
N ASP A 514 2.31 22.55 -1.79
CA ASP A 514 1.63 23.54 -2.63
C ASP A 514 0.17 23.78 -2.18
N LEU A 515 -0.53 22.74 -1.78
CA LEU A 515 -1.91 22.85 -1.32
C LEU A 515 -2.02 23.50 0.06
N THR A 516 -1.11 23.16 0.99
CA THR A 516 -1.28 23.51 2.42
C THR A 516 -0.41 24.69 2.86
N LYS A 517 0.83 24.82 2.35
CA LYS A 517 1.75 25.90 2.72
C LYS A 517 1.68 27.09 1.76
N VAL A 518 1.60 26.80 0.45
CA VAL A 518 1.45 27.86 -0.58
C VAL A 518 0.01 28.30 -0.71
N GLY A 519 -0.96 27.36 -0.53
CA GLY A 519 -2.38 27.67 -0.59
C GLY A 519 -2.89 27.91 -2.03
N VAL A 520 -2.42 27.14 -3.01
CA VAL A 520 -2.78 27.28 -4.44
C VAL A 520 -4.28 27.28 -4.68
N LEU A 521 -5.03 26.49 -3.91
CA LEU A 521 -6.49 26.40 -4.02
C LEU A 521 -7.22 27.27 -2.95
N GLY A 522 -6.47 27.98 -2.11
CA GLY A 522 -6.95 28.77 -0.97
C GLY A 522 -6.28 28.32 0.34
N LYS A 523 -6.46 29.10 1.40
CA LYS A 523 -5.93 28.79 2.72
C LYS A 523 -6.65 27.55 3.28
N VAL A 524 -5.90 26.53 3.70
CA VAL A 524 -6.42 25.25 4.18
C VAL A 524 -6.40 25.23 5.71
N SER A 525 -7.56 25.00 6.35
CA SER A 525 -7.69 24.80 7.79
C SER A 525 -7.39 23.37 8.20
N ALA A 526 -7.90 22.39 7.47
CA ALA A 526 -7.61 20.98 7.70
C ALA A 526 -7.58 20.18 6.38
N TRP A 527 -6.87 19.07 6.42
CA TRP A 527 -6.78 18.18 5.26
C TRP A 527 -6.55 16.73 5.69
N LEU A 528 -6.88 15.83 4.80
CA LEU A 528 -6.49 14.42 4.88
C LEU A 528 -6.29 13.87 3.47
N TYR A 529 -5.42 12.86 3.35
CA TYR A 529 -5.30 12.08 2.12
C TYR A 529 -5.21 10.58 2.37
N VAL A 530 -5.57 9.82 1.34
CA VAL A 530 -5.43 8.36 1.26
C VAL A 530 -4.76 7.99 -0.05
N VAL A 531 -3.76 7.11 0.00
CA VAL A 531 -3.10 6.55 -1.18
C VAL A 531 -3.74 5.21 -1.52
N GLU A 532 -4.17 5.06 -2.76
CA GLU A 532 -4.72 3.83 -3.34
C GLU A 532 -3.89 3.37 -4.53
N TYR A 533 -4.05 2.10 -4.90
CA TYR A 533 -3.43 1.51 -6.07
C TYR A 533 -4.49 1.11 -7.09
N GLN A 534 -4.41 1.69 -8.29
CA GLN A 534 -5.32 1.31 -9.38
C GLN A 534 -5.15 -0.17 -9.72
N LYS A 535 -6.15 -0.75 -10.40
CA LYS A 535 -6.08 -2.15 -10.86
C LYS A 535 -4.77 -2.49 -11.57
N ARG A 536 -4.14 -1.51 -12.24
CA ARG A 536 -2.86 -1.63 -12.96
C ARG A 536 -1.62 -1.30 -12.14
N GLY A 537 -1.75 -1.09 -10.83
CA GLY A 537 -0.64 -0.87 -9.90
C GLY A 537 -0.13 0.58 -9.81
N LEU A 538 -0.61 1.53 -10.61
CA LEU A 538 -0.23 2.93 -10.47
C LEU A 538 -0.82 3.51 -9.18
N PRO A 539 0.01 4.17 -8.34
CA PRO A 539 -0.49 4.84 -7.14
C PRO A 539 -1.26 6.12 -7.49
N HIS A 540 -2.30 6.39 -6.74
CA HIS A 540 -2.99 7.67 -6.75
C HIS A 540 -3.44 8.05 -5.34
N ALA A 541 -3.52 9.35 -5.10
CA ALA A 541 -3.93 9.91 -3.82
C ALA A 541 -5.27 10.61 -3.96
N HIS A 542 -6.17 10.35 -3.01
CA HIS A 542 -7.38 11.12 -2.79
C HIS A 542 -7.15 12.06 -1.63
N ILE A 543 -7.28 13.35 -1.87
CA ILE A 543 -6.98 14.42 -0.94
C ILE A 543 -8.27 15.19 -0.68
N LEU A 544 -8.61 15.40 0.58
CA LEU A 544 -9.71 16.27 1.01
C LEU A 544 -9.15 17.51 1.68
N LEU A 545 -9.66 18.64 1.28
CA LEU A 545 -9.27 19.94 1.84
C LEU A 545 -10.50 20.63 2.44
N ILE A 546 -10.34 21.09 3.67
CA ILE A 546 -11.28 21.98 4.36
C ILE A 546 -10.64 23.37 4.34
N LEU A 547 -11.25 24.30 3.63
CA LEU A 547 -10.73 25.67 3.47
C LEU A 547 -11.08 26.53 4.70
N ASP A 548 -10.22 27.53 4.93
CA ASP A 548 -10.51 28.59 5.88
C ASP A 548 -11.75 29.38 5.43
N GLU A 549 -12.53 29.90 6.37
CA GLU A 549 -13.80 30.59 6.09
C GLU A 549 -13.64 31.74 5.10
N SER A 550 -12.50 32.43 5.14
CA SER A 550 -12.14 33.51 4.22
C SER A 550 -11.91 33.08 2.76
N HIS A 551 -11.71 31.76 2.54
CA HIS A 551 -11.42 31.18 1.23
C HIS A 551 -12.45 30.15 0.76
N LYS A 552 -13.57 30.01 1.47
CA LYS A 552 -14.69 29.15 1.07
C LYS A 552 -15.20 29.54 -0.32
N ILE A 553 -15.60 28.56 -1.11
CA ILE A 553 -16.10 28.75 -2.48
C ILE A 553 -17.59 29.09 -2.39
N LYS A 554 -17.90 30.38 -2.51
CA LYS A 554 -19.26 30.91 -2.34
C LYS A 554 -19.85 31.47 -3.64
N THR A 555 -19.02 31.85 -4.59
CA THR A 555 -19.45 32.52 -5.84
C THR A 555 -18.98 31.76 -7.08
N PRO A 556 -19.62 31.97 -8.25
CA PRO A 556 -19.12 31.45 -9.53
C PRO A 556 -17.68 31.85 -9.85
N ALA A 557 -17.26 33.06 -9.43
CA ALA A 557 -15.88 33.54 -9.60
C ALA A 557 -14.88 32.73 -8.76
N ASP A 558 -15.27 32.27 -7.56
CA ASP A 558 -14.44 31.38 -6.75
C ASP A 558 -14.26 30.02 -7.42
N VAL A 559 -15.33 29.51 -8.07
CA VAL A 559 -15.23 28.26 -8.86
C VAL A 559 -14.22 28.42 -9.97
N ASP A 560 -14.33 29.49 -10.78
CA ASP A 560 -13.45 29.74 -11.91
C ASP A 560 -11.99 29.99 -11.51
N ARG A 561 -11.75 30.50 -10.32
CA ARG A 561 -10.42 30.68 -9.74
C ARG A 561 -9.73 29.33 -9.43
N VAL A 562 -10.50 28.36 -8.98
CA VAL A 562 -9.97 27.08 -8.46
C VAL A 562 -9.98 25.99 -9.52
N VAL A 563 -11.04 25.95 -10.36
CA VAL A 563 -11.29 24.82 -11.27
C VAL A 563 -11.56 25.31 -12.69
N SER A 564 -10.97 24.64 -13.66
CA SER A 564 -11.29 24.75 -15.08
C SER A 564 -11.80 23.41 -15.61
N ALA A 565 -12.74 23.44 -16.55
CA ALA A 565 -13.26 22.25 -17.24
C ALA A 565 -13.32 22.45 -18.75
N GLU A 566 -12.40 23.25 -19.30
CA GLU A 566 -12.30 23.57 -20.71
C GLU A 566 -10.92 23.22 -21.27
N ILE A 567 -10.84 22.90 -22.55
CA ILE A 567 -9.59 22.70 -23.28
C ILE A 567 -8.91 24.07 -23.40
N PRO A 568 -7.64 24.23 -23.00
CA PRO A 568 -6.90 25.48 -23.17
C PRO A 568 -6.82 25.91 -24.63
N SER A 569 -6.72 27.23 -24.87
CA SER A 569 -6.55 27.81 -26.19
C SER A 569 -5.31 27.25 -26.92
N SER A 570 -5.35 27.27 -28.25
CA SER A 570 -4.21 26.87 -29.12
C SER A 570 -2.93 27.67 -28.88
N ASP A 571 -3.03 28.86 -28.29
CA ASP A 571 -1.88 29.71 -28.00
C ASP A 571 -0.99 29.16 -26.91
N ASN A 572 -1.56 28.41 -25.96
CA ASN A 572 -0.79 27.69 -24.93
C ASN A 572 -0.67 26.20 -25.26
N LYS A 573 0.19 25.90 -26.22
CA LYS A 573 0.41 24.53 -26.72
C LYS A 573 0.82 23.56 -25.62
N THR A 574 1.67 23.96 -24.70
CA THR A 574 2.19 23.12 -23.62
C THR A 574 1.10 22.72 -22.64
N LEU A 575 0.32 23.68 -22.11
CA LEU A 575 -0.79 23.38 -21.20
C LEU A 575 -1.87 22.57 -21.93
N ARG A 576 -2.19 22.95 -23.17
CA ARG A 576 -3.16 22.22 -24.01
C ARG A 576 -2.76 20.75 -24.17
N ASN A 577 -1.50 20.46 -24.46
CA ASN A 577 -0.99 19.09 -24.58
C ASN A 577 -1.13 18.32 -23.27
N ILE A 578 -0.83 18.93 -22.12
CA ILE A 578 -0.98 18.31 -20.81
C ILE A 578 -2.45 17.96 -20.55
N ILE A 579 -3.37 18.91 -20.76
CA ILE A 579 -4.80 18.73 -20.48
C ILE A 579 -5.41 17.71 -21.44
N THR A 580 -5.14 17.83 -22.74
CA THR A 580 -5.67 16.89 -23.73
C THR A 580 -5.15 15.47 -23.52
N LYS A 581 -3.93 15.31 -23.02
CA LYS A 581 -3.33 14.01 -22.70
C LYS A 581 -3.88 13.42 -21.41
N ASN A 582 -3.96 14.21 -20.33
CA ASN A 582 -4.18 13.69 -19.00
C ASN A 582 -5.63 13.90 -18.48
N MET A 583 -6.34 14.96 -18.96
CA MET A 583 -7.59 15.44 -18.34
C MET A 583 -8.81 15.33 -19.25
N VAL A 584 -8.76 14.59 -20.35
CA VAL A 584 -9.91 14.37 -21.24
C VAL A 584 -10.38 12.92 -21.11
N HIS A 585 -11.65 12.76 -20.73
CA HIS A 585 -12.32 11.46 -20.66
C HIS A 585 -12.72 10.98 -22.04
N CYS A 586 -12.57 9.69 -22.32
CA CYS A 586 -12.93 9.10 -23.60
C CYS A 586 -13.69 7.78 -23.38
N CYS A 587 -14.97 7.76 -23.72
CA CYS A 587 -15.85 6.61 -23.63
C CYS A 587 -17.08 6.83 -24.55
N GLY A 588 -18.07 5.98 -24.47
CA GLY A 588 -19.32 6.09 -25.23
C GLY A 588 -19.39 5.10 -26.41
N PRO A 589 -20.30 5.32 -27.38
CA PRO A 589 -20.54 4.39 -28.51
C PRO A 589 -19.28 4.07 -29.31
N ASP A 590 -18.37 5.04 -29.47
CA ASP A 590 -17.11 4.84 -30.19
C ASP A 590 -16.02 4.13 -29.36
N HIS A 591 -16.23 4.02 -28.04
CA HIS A 591 -15.36 3.29 -27.10
C HIS A 591 -16.19 2.53 -26.04
N PRO A 592 -17.02 1.54 -26.44
CA PRO A 592 -17.94 0.83 -25.53
C PRO A 592 -17.20 -0.04 -24.52
N THR A 593 -15.96 -0.45 -24.80
CA THR A 593 -15.10 -1.24 -23.91
C THR A 593 -14.36 -0.40 -22.86
N ALA A 594 -14.64 0.90 -22.74
CA ALA A 594 -14.06 1.74 -21.72
C ALA A 594 -14.48 1.26 -20.31
N PRO A 595 -13.58 1.26 -19.31
CA PRO A 595 -13.87 0.72 -17.97
C PRO A 595 -15.00 1.40 -17.20
N CYS A 596 -15.46 2.56 -17.67
CA CYS A 596 -16.57 3.32 -17.10
C CYS A 596 -17.91 3.03 -17.75
N MET A 597 -17.95 2.18 -18.77
CA MET A 597 -19.20 1.83 -19.47
C MET A 597 -19.86 0.65 -18.78
N GLU A 598 -21.12 0.81 -18.38
CA GLU A 598 -22.04 -0.21 -17.88
C GLU A 598 -23.39 -0.01 -18.60
N ASP A 599 -23.93 -1.04 -19.19
CA ASP A 599 -25.20 -1.00 -19.94
C ASP A 599 -25.26 0.18 -20.95
N ASP A 600 -24.18 0.32 -21.75
CA ASP A 600 -23.97 1.40 -22.72
C ASP A 600 -23.99 2.84 -22.17
N VAL A 601 -23.99 3.01 -20.86
CA VAL A 601 -23.98 4.31 -20.20
C VAL A 601 -22.67 4.51 -19.42
N CYS A 602 -22.12 5.72 -19.49
CA CYS A 602 -20.95 6.06 -18.69
C CYS A 602 -21.32 6.25 -17.21
N THR A 603 -20.80 5.41 -16.32
CA THR A 603 -21.02 5.50 -14.86
C THR A 603 -20.57 6.84 -14.25
N LYS A 604 -19.70 7.58 -14.97
CA LYS A 604 -19.25 8.93 -14.58
C LYS A 604 -20.07 10.05 -15.23
N LYS A 605 -21.14 9.69 -15.97
CA LYS A 605 -22.06 10.59 -16.65
C LYS A 605 -21.32 11.54 -17.62
N PHE A 606 -20.42 11.01 -18.45
CA PHE A 606 -19.86 11.72 -19.61
C PHE A 606 -20.65 11.33 -20.88
N PRO A 607 -20.79 12.26 -21.87
CA PRO A 607 -20.39 13.66 -21.86
C PRO A 607 -21.23 14.51 -20.88
N LYS A 608 -20.60 15.56 -20.32
CA LYS A 608 -21.29 16.55 -19.52
C LYS A 608 -22.04 17.55 -20.42
N GLU A 609 -22.93 18.32 -19.85
CA GLU A 609 -23.61 19.40 -20.57
C GLU A 609 -22.69 20.62 -20.78
N PHE A 610 -22.97 21.41 -21.84
CA PHE A 610 -22.38 22.73 -21.98
C PHE A 610 -23.01 23.69 -20.96
N VAL A 611 -22.18 24.48 -20.30
CA VAL A 611 -22.59 25.47 -19.30
C VAL A 611 -21.77 26.72 -19.51
N GLU A 612 -22.44 27.84 -19.86
CA GLU A 612 -21.75 29.09 -20.18
C GLU A 612 -21.13 29.80 -18.96
N LYS A 613 -21.75 29.65 -17.78
CA LYS A 613 -21.28 30.27 -16.53
C LYS A 613 -21.18 29.20 -15.44
N SER A 614 -20.14 29.28 -14.64
CA SER A 614 -20.03 28.45 -13.43
C SER A 614 -21.20 28.77 -12.48
N THR A 615 -21.66 27.73 -11.77
CA THR A 615 -22.78 27.85 -10.83
C THR A 615 -22.42 27.28 -9.47
N VAL A 616 -22.85 27.95 -8.42
CA VAL A 616 -22.82 27.47 -7.04
C VAL A 616 -24.27 27.48 -6.56
N LYS A 617 -24.89 26.31 -6.40
CA LYS A 617 -26.23 26.20 -5.84
C LYS A 617 -26.14 25.52 -4.48
N THR A 618 -26.79 26.12 -3.49
CA THR A 618 -26.86 25.53 -2.14
C THR A 618 -27.50 24.13 -2.21
N GLY A 619 -26.85 23.14 -1.59
CA GLY A 619 -27.34 21.75 -1.58
C GLY A 619 -27.05 20.94 -2.85
N THR A 620 -26.48 21.52 -3.92
CA THR A 620 -26.09 20.83 -5.14
C THR A 620 -24.59 20.95 -5.41
N PHE A 621 -24.06 20.14 -6.36
CA PHE A 621 -22.66 20.28 -6.76
C PHE A 621 -22.43 21.59 -7.49
N ALA A 622 -21.36 22.31 -7.13
CA ALA A 622 -20.88 23.40 -7.95
C ALA A 622 -20.48 22.87 -9.33
N SER A 623 -20.95 23.52 -10.39
CA SER A 623 -20.65 23.15 -11.77
C SER A 623 -19.71 24.18 -12.40
N PRO A 624 -18.48 23.79 -12.77
CA PRO A 624 -17.60 24.68 -13.52
C PRO A 624 -18.15 24.90 -14.93
N ARG A 625 -17.89 26.07 -15.50
CA ARG A 625 -18.27 26.39 -16.89
C ARG A 625 -17.63 25.42 -17.88
N ARG A 626 -18.36 25.13 -18.95
CA ARG A 626 -17.98 24.29 -20.09
C ARG A 626 -18.56 24.89 -21.35
N ARG A 627 -17.91 25.89 -21.91
CA ARG A 627 -18.45 26.66 -23.03
C ARG A 627 -18.32 25.91 -24.35
N ASN A 628 -19.25 26.13 -25.25
CA ASN A 628 -19.15 25.63 -26.62
C ASN A 628 -18.31 26.63 -27.45
N ASN A 629 -17.03 26.70 -27.21
CA ASN A 629 -16.08 27.61 -27.84
C ASN A 629 -15.38 27.05 -29.09
N GLY A 630 -15.82 25.87 -29.56
CA GLY A 630 -15.24 25.21 -30.74
C GLY A 630 -13.95 24.40 -30.48
N GLU A 631 -13.34 24.52 -29.30
CA GLU A 631 -12.10 23.80 -28.94
C GLU A 631 -12.36 22.28 -28.86
N LYS A 632 -11.56 21.53 -29.60
CA LYS A 632 -11.64 20.05 -29.70
C LYS A 632 -10.26 19.43 -29.67
N THR A 633 -10.21 18.16 -29.28
CA THR A 633 -9.01 17.31 -29.37
C THR A 633 -9.38 15.97 -29.98
N ALA A 634 -8.44 15.37 -30.72
CA ALA A 634 -8.61 14.05 -31.32
C ALA A 634 -8.00 12.95 -30.44
N ARG A 635 -8.71 11.82 -30.34
CA ARG A 635 -8.21 10.58 -29.71
C ARG A 635 -8.40 9.42 -30.66
N THR A 636 -7.34 8.65 -30.90
CA THR A 636 -7.44 7.42 -31.70
C THR A 636 -7.69 6.21 -30.78
N VAL A 637 -8.80 5.53 -30.97
CA VAL A 637 -9.20 4.34 -30.22
C VAL A 637 -9.58 3.24 -31.24
N ASN A 638 -8.90 2.10 -31.17
CA ASN A 638 -9.13 0.96 -32.08
C ASN A 638 -9.10 1.36 -33.58
N GLY A 639 -8.18 2.28 -33.95
CA GLY A 639 -8.02 2.77 -35.33
C GLY A 639 -9.02 3.85 -35.76
N LYS A 640 -10.00 4.21 -34.92
CA LYS A 640 -10.96 5.30 -35.16
C LYS A 640 -10.53 6.57 -34.44
N THR A 641 -10.63 7.70 -35.11
CA THR A 641 -10.39 9.02 -34.51
C THR A 641 -11.70 9.57 -33.91
N ILE A 642 -11.69 9.81 -32.61
CA ILE A 642 -12.82 10.36 -31.85
C ILE A 642 -12.49 11.84 -31.53
N TRP A 643 -13.42 12.73 -31.83
CA TRP A 643 -13.29 14.16 -31.50
C TRP A 643 -13.99 14.45 -30.17
N LEU A 644 -13.25 15.03 -29.26
CA LEU A 644 -13.68 15.32 -27.88
C LEU A 644 -13.58 16.83 -27.64
N ASP A 645 -14.64 17.40 -27.08
CA ASP A 645 -14.77 18.82 -26.75
C ASP A 645 -14.79 19.06 -25.23
N ASN A 646 -15.14 20.28 -24.79
CA ASN A 646 -15.18 20.63 -23.37
C ASN A 646 -16.13 19.77 -22.53
N ARG A 647 -17.10 19.09 -23.12
CA ARG A 647 -18.01 18.15 -22.40
C ARG A 647 -17.27 16.94 -21.84
N TRP A 648 -16.11 16.63 -22.39
CA TRP A 648 -15.30 15.49 -22.02
C TRP A 648 -14.14 15.82 -21.06
N VAL A 649 -13.95 17.10 -20.74
CA VAL A 649 -12.84 17.53 -19.87
C VAL A 649 -13.16 17.20 -18.41
N VAL A 650 -12.23 16.55 -17.74
CA VAL A 650 -12.25 16.32 -16.28
C VAL A 650 -11.86 17.63 -15.59
N PRO A 651 -12.59 18.09 -14.55
CA PRO A 651 -12.26 19.32 -13.85
C PRO A 651 -10.82 19.33 -13.32
N TYR A 652 -10.07 20.39 -13.55
CA TYR A 652 -8.65 20.49 -13.19
C TYR A 652 -8.28 21.90 -12.72
N ASN A 653 -7.11 22.02 -12.08
CA ASN A 653 -6.51 23.33 -11.80
C ASN A 653 -5.32 23.56 -12.73
N GLN A 654 -5.27 24.73 -13.39
CA GLN A 654 -4.24 25.04 -14.39
C GLN A 654 -2.83 24.99 -13.81
N PHE A 655 -2.61 25.59 -12.63
CA PHE A 655 -1.29 25.61 -11.98
C PHE A 655 -0.82 24.19 -11.64
N LEU A 656 -1.66 23.40 -11.00
CA LEU A 656 -1.31 22.04 -10.59
C LEU A 656 -1.06 21.13 -11.78
N SER A 657 -1.91 21.21 -12.83
CA SER A 657 -1.73 20.40 -14.03
C SER A 657 -0.46 20.77 -14.77
N SER A 658 -0.14 22.07 -14.90
CA SER A 658 1.08 22.56 -15.53
C SER A 658 2.33 22.12 -14.78
N LYS A 659 2.30 22.24 -13.44
CA LYS A 659 3.45 21.94 -12.59
C LYS A 659 3.80 20.46 -12.57
N TYR A 660 2.78 19.59 -12.45
CA TYR A 660 3.00 18.17 -12.22
C TYR A 660 2.89 17.28 -13.46
N ASP A 661 2.41 17.80 -14.60
CA ASP A 661 2.12 17.01 -15.81
C ASP A 661 1.47 15.65 -15.45
N ALA A 662 0.35 15.69 -14.77
CA ALA A 662 -0.32 14.50 -14.27
C ALA A 662 -1.86 14.63 -14.36
N HIS A 663 -2.55 13.51 -14.23
CA HIS A 663 -3.99 13.52 -14.03
C HIS A 663 -4.28 14.01 -12.59
N ILE A 664 -4.72 15.29 -12.49
CA ILE A 664 -5.11 15.93 -11.23
C ILE A 664 -6.54 16.45 -11.35
N ASN A 665 -7.49 15.66 -10.88
CA ASN A 665 -8.89 16.06 -10.82
C ASN A 665 -9.14 16.91 -9.57
N VAL A 666 -9.81 18.05 -9.73
CA VAL A 666 -10.20 18.95 -8.64
C VAL A 666 -11.70 19.13 -8.68
N GLU A 667 -12.40 18.60 -7.69
CA GLU A 667 -13.87 18.71 -7.55
C GLU A 667 -14.23 19.57 -6.36
N ILE A 668 -15.26 20.40 -6.52
CA ILE A 668 -15.82 21.21 -5.44
C ILE A 668 -16.90 20.40 -4.73
N CYS A 669 -16.75 20.26 -3.41
CA CYS A 669 -17.64 19.51 -2.55
C CYS A 669 -18.70 20.44 -1.96
N SER A 670 -19.85 20.60 -2.61
CA SER A 670 -20.94 21.45 -2.11
C SER A 670 -21.97 20.72 -1.25
N SER A 671 -21.87 19.40 -1.10
CA SER A 671 -22.86 18.59 -0.39
C SER A 671 -22.28 17.50 0.49
N ILE A 672 -23.09 17.00 1.44
CA ILE A 672 -22.79 15.87 2.33
C ILE A 672 -22.36 14.60 1.56
N THR A 673 -22.74 14.46 0.29
CA THR A 673 -22.25 13.34 -0.54
C THR A 673 -20.75 13.33 -0.72
N ALA A 674 -20.06 14.47 -0.55
CA ALA A 674 -18.59 14.48 -0.49
C ALA A 674 -18.06 13.65 0.69
N ILE A 675 -18.78 13.66 1.81
CA ILE A 675 -18.46 12.82 2.96
C ILE A 675 -18.62 11.34 2.62
N LYS A 676 -19.57 10.94 1.75
CA LYS A 676 -19.63 9.55 1.23
C LYS A 676 -18.36 9.16 0.47
N TYR A 677 -17.67 10.10 -0.18
CA TYR A 677 -16.36 9.83 -0.78
C TYR A 677 -15.28 9.61 0.29
N VAL A 678 -15.30 10.37 1.39
CA VAL A 678 -14.45 10.07 2.56
C VAL A 678 -14.73 8.66 3.06
N PHE A 679 -16.00 8.30 3.25
CA PHE A 679 -16.40 6.95 3.65
C PHE A 679 -15.90 5.90 2.68
N LYS A 680 -16.09 6.10 1.39
CA LYS A 680 -15.71 5.14 0.37
C LYS A 680 -14.21 4.92 0.30
N TYR A 681 -13.40 5.97 0.39
CA TYR A 681 -11.96 5.90 0.18
C TYR A 681 -11.17 5.73 1.48
N VAL A 682 -11.56 6.39 2.57
CA VAL A 682 -10.92 6.20 3.88
C VAL A 682 -11.26 4.83 4.46
N TYR A 683 -12.50 4.35 4.27
CA TYR A 683 -12.97 3.07 4.78
C TYR A 683 -12.67 1.87 3.86
N LYS A 684 -12.47 2.11 2.55
CA LYS A 684 -12.22 1.03 1.57
C LYS A 684 -10.89 0.31 1.85
N GLY A 685 -9.88 1.00 2.36
CA GLY A 685 -8.55 0.44 2.61
C GLY A 685 -7.95 -0.15 1.33
N HIS A 686 -7.33 -1.34 1.47
CA HIS A 686 -6.84 -2.12 0.33
C HIS A 686 -8.00 -2.59 -0.55
N ASP A 687 -7.69 -2.86 -1.83
CA ASP A 687 -8.58 -3.66 -2.67
C ASP A 687 -8.88 -4.98 -1.95
N ARG A 688 -10.15 -5.20 -1.61
CA ARG A 688 -10.64 -6.41 -0.95
C ARG A 688 -11.64 -7.12 -1.84
N ALA A 689 -11.65 -8.45 -1.81
CA ALA A 689 -12.74 -9.23 -2.31
C ALA A 689 -13.96 -9.05 -1.40
N HIS A 690 -15.14 -8.83 -1.99
CA HIS A 690 -16.38 -8.97 -1.25
C HIS A 690 -16.58 -10.45 -0.92
N MET A 691 -16.30 -10.87 0.29
CA MET A 691 -16.75 -12.16 0.78
C MET A 691 -18.21 -12.01 1.19
N LYS A 692 -19.14 -12.64 0.47
CA LYS A 692 -20.43 -13.02 1.02
C LYS A 692 -20.11 -14.15 2.00
N LEU A 693 -20.30 -13.92 3.28
CA LEU A 693 -20.43 -15.00 4.25
C LEU A 693 -21.66 -15.78 3.77
N GLY A 694 -21.49 -17.02 3.40
CA GLY A 694 -22.59 -17.93 3.12
C GLY A 694 -23.46 -18.06 4.35
N ASP A 695 -24.76 -18.28 4.14
CA ASP A 695 -25.77 -18.53 5.20
C ASP A 695 -25.59 -19.88 5.94
N ASP A 696 -24.36 -20.40 6.00
CA ASP A 696 -24.05 -21.58 6.79
C ASP A 696 -23.76 -21.17 8.23
N ASP A 697 -24.73 -21.42 9.10
CA ASP A 697 -24.74 -21.31 10.57
C ASP A 697 -23.72 -22.23 11.30
N SER A 698 -22.62 -22.61 10.66
CA SER A 698 -21.54 -23.29 11.33
C SER A 698 -20.61 -22.26 11.98
N GLU A 699 -20.53 -22.29 13.30
CA GLU A 699 -19.63 -21.59 14.22
C GLU A 699 -18.24 -21.31 13.64
N GLN A 700 -18.10 -20.29 12.78
CA GLN A 700 -16.79 -19.88 12.28
C GLN A 700 -16.11 -19.00 13.32
N LYS A 701 -15.10 -19.59 13.95
CA LYS A 701 -14.14 -18.94 14.84
C LYS A 701 -13.64 -17.63 14.26
N LEU A 702 -13.76 -16.53 14.99
CA LEU A 702 -13.36 -15.19 14.55
C LEU A 702 -11.83 -15.07 14.47
N ASP A 703 -11.23 -15.48 13.35
CA ASP A 703 -9.81 -15.25 13.03
C ASP A 703 -9.69 -14.07 12.06
N GLU A 704 -9.54 -12.86 12.63
CA GLU A 704 -9.39 -11.63 11.83
C GLU A 704 -8.10 -11.62 10.99
N ALA A 705 -7.05 -12.30 11.45
CA ALA A 705 -5.80 -12.38 10.70
C ALA A 705 -6.00 -13.22 9.41
N LYS A 706 -6.68 -14.35 9.52
CA LYS A 706 -7.01 -15.17 8.35
C LYS A 706 -7.97 -14.44 7.42
N ALA A 707 -9.05 -13.86 7.94
CA ALA A 707 -10.01 -13.09 7.14
C ALA A 707 -9.35 -11.90 6.42
N TYR A 708 -8.39 -11.23 7.07
CA TYR A 708 -7.62 -10.16 6.45
C TYR A 708 -6.78 -10.69 5.26
N VAL A 709 -6.02 -11.76 5.45
CA VAL A 709 -5.17 -12.35 4.40
C VAL A 709 -6.02 -12.85 3.24
N ASP A 710 -7.12 -13.53 3.52
CA ASP A 710 -8.00 -14.14 2.50
C ASP A 710 -8.74 -13.09 1.66
N ALA A 711 -9.00 -11.90 2.20
CA ALA A 711 -9.72 -10.84 1.49
C ALA A 711 -8.81 -9.87 0.71
N ARG A 712 -7.51 -9.76 1.04
CA ARG A 712 -6.65 -8.71 0.50
C ARG A 712 -6.05 -9.05 -0.86
N TYR A 713 -5.84 -7.98 -1.65
CA TYR A 713 -5.00 -7.99 -2.84
C TYR A 713 -3.72 -7.19 -2.58
N VAL A 714 -2.58 -7.64 -3.12
CA VAL A 714 -1.30 -6.94 -3.03
C VAL A 714 -0.65 -6.86 -4.41
N SER A 715 -0.34 -5.65 -4.85
CA SER A 715 0.42 -5.36 -6.07
C SER A 715 1.87 -5.00 -5.74
N ALA A 716 2.79 -5.12 -6.71
CA ALA A 716 4.21 -4.82 -6.48
C ALA A 716 4.47 -3.37 -6.05
N PRO A 717 3.86 -2.32 -6.63
CA PRO A 717 4.03 -0.96 -6.14
C PRO A 717 3.49 -0.75 -4.72
N GLU A 718 2.37 -1.38 -4.38
CA GLU A 718 1.84 -1.35 -3.02
C GLU A 718 2.76 -2.06 -2.04
N ALA A 719 3.26 -3.25 -2.39
CA ALA A 719 4.22 -3.99 -1.59
C ALA A 719 5.47 -3.16 -1.31
N TYR A 720 6.03 -2.49 -2.33
CA TYR A 720 7.18 -1.59 -2.16
C TYR A 720 6.86 -0.42 -1.21
N TRP A 721 5.69 0.20 -1.33
CA TRP A 721 5.22 1.26 -0.45
C TRP A 721 5.16 0.82 1.01
N ARG A 722 4.64 -0.39 1.24
CA ARG A 722 4.50 -1.00 2.57
C ARG A 722 5.84 -1.39 3.18
N ILE A 723 6.76 -1.94 2.38
CA ILE A 723 8.13 -2.27 2.80
C ILE A 723 8.88 -1.03 3.29
N ASN A 724 8.67 0.12 2.62
CA ASN A 724 9.28 1.38 3.00
C ASN A 724 8.51 2.16 4.07
N GLU A 725 7.43 1.58 4.60
CA GLU A 725 6.57 2.18 5.63
C GLU A 725 6.09 3.59 5.27
N TYR A 726 5.86 3.83 3.97
CA TYR A 726 5.24 5.08 3.54
C TYR A 726 3.80 5.16 4.03
N GLU A 727 3.41 6.33 4.55
CA GLU A 727 2.07 6.56 5.06
C GLU A 727 1.03 6.40 3.94
N ILE A 728 0.04 5.52 4.16
CA ILE A 728 -1.08 5.32 3.23
C ILE A 728 -2.16 6.36 3.47
N GLN A 729 -2.32 6.75 4.71
CA GLN A 729 -3.25 7.79 5.14
C GLN A 729 -2.49 8.81 5.97
N LYS A 730 -2.79 10.10 5.75
CA LYS A 730 -2.22 11.19 6.51
C LYS A 730 -3.23 12.31 6.68
N ARG A 731 -3.13 13.03 7.78
CA ARG A 731 -4.01 14.14 8.13
C ARG A 731 -3.23 15.30 8.72
N SER A 732 -3.83 16.49 8.69
CA SER A 732 -3.23 17.73 9.18
C SER A 732 -3.04 17.75 10.69
N HIS A 733 -4.02 17.25 11.43
CA HIS A 733 -4.04 17.28 12.89
C HIS A 733 -3.87 15.88 13.48
N GLY A 734 -3.13 15.79 14.57
CA GLY A 734 -3.15 14.62 15.42
C GLY A 734 -4.57 14.46 16.03
N VAL A 735 -5.06 13.24 16.15
CA VAL A 735 -6.33 12.98 16.83
C VAL A 735 -6.04 12.10 18.02
N GLN A 736 -6.35 12.59 19.20
CA GLN A 736 -6.19 11.86 20.44
C GLN A 736 -7.54 11.29 20.87
N LYS A 737 -7.58 9.98 21.08
CA LYS A 737 -8.73 9.31 21.64
C LYS A 737 -8.89 9.75 23.11
N LEU A 738 -10.07 10.27 23.43
CA LEU A 738 -10.46 10.61 24.79
C LEU A 738 -11.44 9.54 25.29
N HIS A 739 -11.14 8.95 26.46
CA HIS A 739 -11.95 7.90 27.03
C HIS A 739 -13.09 8.50 27.88
N ASP A 740 -14.28 8.05 27.61
CA ASP A 740 -15.52 8.33 28.31
C ASP A 740 -16.18 7.07 28.95
N ASP A 741 -15.66 5.86 28.61
CA ASP A 741 -16.32 4.58 28.87
C ASP A 741 -15.93 3.87 30.16
N GLU A 742 -14.94 4.38 30.93
CA GLU A 742 -14.44 3.67 32.12
C GLU A 742 -15.27 3.89 33.39
N LEU A 743 -16.46 4.50 33.31
CA LEU A 743 -17.40 4.67 34.42
C LEU A 743 -18.12 3.35 34.80
N GLN A 744 -18.01 2.28 33.99
CA GLN A 744 -18.70 1.01 34.28
C GLN A 744 -17.82 -0.02 35.01
N ASP A 745 -16.51 0.15 35.09
CA ASP A 745 -15.67 -0.78 35.83
C ASP A 745 -15.58 -0.40 37.30
N LYS A 746 -16.32 -1.17 38.12
CA LYS A 746 -16.50 -0.97 39.57
C LYS A 746 -15.23 -1.20 40.41
N THR A 747 -14.05 -1.06 39.89
CA THR A 747 -12.82 -1.12 40.68
C THR A 747 -12.28 0.27 40.95
N GLU A 748 -12.24 0.65 42.20
CA GLU A 748 -11.85 1.94 42.79
C GLU A 748 -10.44 2.51 42.39
N LYS A 749 -9.78 1.97 41.38
CA LYS A 749 -8.41 2.34 40.97
C LYS A 749 -8.25 2.83 39.51
N ALA A 750 -9.29 2.89 38.70
CA ALA A 750 -9.20 3.34 37.33
C ALA A 750 -9.47 4.86 37.20
N SER A 751 -8.44 5.67 37.22
CA SER A 751 -8.55 7.10 36.85
C SER A 751 -8.55 7.21 35.32
N SER A 752 -9.71 7.54 34.76
CA SER A 752 -9.89 7.76 33.31
C SER A 752 -9.35 9.13 32.87
N THR A 753 -9.13 9.33 31.55
CA THR A 753 -8.79 10.67 31.01
C THR A 753 -9.87 11.68 31.32
N LEU A 754 -11.12 11.26 31.47
CA LEU A 754 -12.25 12.10 31.85
C LEU A 754 -12.14 12.60 33.30
N MET A 755 -11.86 11.70 34.25
CA MET A 755 -11.65 12.10 35.63
C MET A 755 -10.45 13.04 35.79
N ALA A 756 -9.37 12.73 35.06
CA ALA A 756 -8.22 13.62 35.03
C ALA A 756 -8.51 15.00 34.43
N PHE A 757 -9.48 15.09 33.47
CA PHE A 757 -9.94 16.36 32.93
C PHE A 757 -10.75 17.19 33.95
N PHE A 758 -11.67 16.59 34.66
CA PHE A 758 -12.40 17.28 35.74
C PHE A 758 -11.43 17.76 36.83
N GLN A 759 -10.47 16.93 37.23
CA GLN A 759 -9.42 17.31 38.17
C GLN A 759 -8.56 18.46 37.61
N LEU A 760 -8.17 18.40 36.32
CA LEU A 760 -7.42 19.48 35.67
C LEU A 760 -8.21 20.80 35.75
N ASN A 761 -9.51 20.78 35.48
CA ASN A 761 -10.34 21.99 35.56
C ASN A 761 -10.52 22.53 37.00
N GLN A 762 -10.44 21.65 37.99
CA GLN A 762 -10.44 22.10 39.40
C GLN A 762 -9.10 22.76 39.75
N ASP A 763 -7.97 22.18 39.28
CA ASP A 763 -6.64 22.59 39.69
C ASP A 763 -6.08 23.77 38.84
N ASP A 764 -6.48 23.88 37.56
CA ASP A 764 -5.95 24.85 36.61
C ASP A 764 -7.06 25.73 35.98
N PRO A 765 -7.14 27.03 36.37
CA PRO A 765 -8.12 27.97 35.80
C PRO A 765 -7.94 28.21 34.30
N GLU A 766 -6.72 28.06 33.75
CA GLU A 766 -6.48 28.21 32.32
C GLU A 766 -7.12 27.06 31.51
N ALA A 767 -7.16 25.84 32.07
CA ALA A 767 -7.79 24.69 31.43
C ALA A 767 -9.31 24.90 31.25
N ARG A 768 -9.95 25.67 32.13
CA ARG A 768 -11.40 25.98 32.05
C ARG A 768 -11.80 26.78 30.80
N LYS A 769 -10.87 27.36 30.07
CA LYS A 769 -11.11 28.08 28.81
C LYS A 769 -11.41 27.16 27.63
N TYR A 770 -11.10 25.87 27.77
CA TYR A 770 -11.14 24.91 26.67
C TYR A 770 -12.25 23.87 26.83
N TYR A 771 -12.80 23.43 25.69
CA TYR A 771 -13.63 22.23 25.61
C TYR A 771 -12.78 20.98 25.83
N TYR A 772 -13.37 19.89 26.28
CA TYR A 772 -12.64 18.61 26.45
C TYR A 772 -11.92 18.15 25.17
N THR A 773 -12.56 18.33 24.02
CA THR A 773 -11.96 17.98 22.72
C THR A 773 -10.77 18.86 22.34
N LYS A 774 -10.60 20.02 22.97
CA LYS A 774 -9.49 20.98 22.73
C LYS A 774 -8.33 20.81 23.71
N ILE A 775 -8.53 20.06 24.78
CA ILE A 775 -7.47 19.84 25.77
C ILE A 775 -6.18 19.28 25.14
N PRO A 776 -6.21 18.32 24.17
CA PRO A 776 -4.99 17.81 23.56
C PRO A 776 -4.13 18.83 22.81
N GLU A 777 -4.66 20.01 22.46
CA GLU A 777 -3.89 21.11 21.87
C GLU A 777 -2.92 21.73 22.89
N HIS A 778 -3.36 21.86 24.14
CA HIS A 778 -2.69 22.63 25.20
C HIS A 778 -2.07 21.75 26.28
N TYR A 779 -2.60 20.54 26.48
CA TYR A 779 -2.19 19.61 27.53
C TYR A 779 -1.86 18.23 26.95
N THR A 780 -0.98 17.50 27.64
CA THR A 780 -0.67 16.09 27.31
C THR A 780 -1.03 15.21 28.50
N TYR A 781 -1.69 14.08 28.24
CA TYR A 781 -2.01 13.11 29.27
C TYR A 781 -0.81 12.20 29.55
N ASN A 782 -0.34 12.16 30.79
CA ASN A 782 0.69 11.24 31.23
C ASN A 782 0.04 9.96 31.76
N GLN A 783 0.22 8.86 31.05
CA GLN A 783 -0.39 7.56 31.41
C GLN A 783 0.17 6.99 32.74
N LYS A 784 1.40 7.31 33.14
CA LYS A 784 2.00 6.83 34.39
C LYS A 784 1.39 7.54 35.57
N ASP A 785 1.29 8.86 35.49
CA ASP A 785 0.82 9.71 36.61
C ASP A 785 -0.68 9.91 36.55
N LYS A 786 -1.36 9.46 35.48
CA LYS A 786 -2.79 9.60 35.22
C LYS A 786 -3.28 11.05 35.32
N LYS A 787 -2.45 12.02 34.91
CA LYS A 787 -2.72 13.46 34.98
C LYS A 787 -2.40 14.15 33.66
N PHE A 788 -3.10 15.26 33.42
CA PHE A 788 -2.73 16.18 32.34
C PHE A 788 -1.61 17.11 32.77
N GLN A 789 -0.71 17.42 31.82
CA GLN A 789 0.41 18.36 32.00
C GLN A 789 0.38 19.37 30.87
N ALA A 790 0.58 20.64 31.17
CA ALA A 790 0.62 21.72 30.18
C ALA A 790 1.74 21.49 29.16
N ARG A 791 1.45 21.74 27.89
CA ARG A 791 2.43 21.68 26.81
C ARG A 791 3.25 22.97 26.78
N LYS A 792 4.54 22.85 26.48
CA LYS A 792 5.41 24.02 26.24
C LYS A 792 4.99 24.81 25.00
N ASN A 793 4.46 24.12 23.98
CA ASN A 793 3.96 24.70 22.72
C ASN A 793 2.62 24.10 22.36
N VAL A 794 1.72 24.91 21.85
CA VAL A 794 0.43 24.45 21.27
C VAL A 794 0.69 23.50 20.11
N ARG A 795 -0.03 22.38 20.08
CA ARG A 795 0.13 21.35 19.05
C ARG A 795 -1.14 21.24 18.23
N MET A 796 -1.01 21.05 16.91
CA MET A 796 -2.15 20.74 16.05
C MET A 796 -2.69 19.34 16.37
N SER A 797 -3.52 19.25 17.43
CA SER A 797 -4.07 18.00 17.94
C SER A 797 -5.49 18.26 18.46
N ILE A 798 -6.44 17.40 18.13
CA ILE A 798 -7.82 17.48 18.59
C ILE A 798 -8.21 16.23 19.36
N GLY A 799 -9.18 16.34 20.25
CA GLY A 799 -9.76 15.22 20.98
C GLY A 799 -10.89 14.54 20.18
N ARG A 800 -10.94 13.23 20.22
CA ARG A 800 -12.02 12.42 19.66
C ARG A 800 -12.75 11.68 20.76
N MET A 801 -14.07 11.87 20.83
CA MET A 801 -14.96 11.12 21.70
C MET A 801 -15.74 10.06 20.91
N TYR A 802 -16.14 8.97 21.57
CA TYR A 802 -16.99 7.95 20.96
C TYR A 802 -18.42 8.45 20.76
N PHE A 803 -19.12 7.81 19.81
CA PHE A 803 -20.56 7.97 19.71
C PHE A 803 -21.22 7.23 20.88
N VAL A 804 -22.10 7.89 21.60
CA VAL A 804 -22.90 7.31 22.68
C VAL A 804 -24.35 7.22 22.22
N SER A 805 -24.95 6.05 22.39
CA SER A 805 -26.35 5.85 22.08
C SER A 805 -27.25 6.65 23.06
N MET A 806 -28.30 7.29 22.54
CA MET A 806 -29.30 7.97 23.38
C MET A 806 -30.02 7.05 24.33
N LYS A 807 -29.98 5.73 24.12
CA LYS A 807 -30.50 4.74 25.06
C LYS A 807 -29.80 4.80 26.43
N ASN A 808 -28.55 5.24 26.43
CA ASN A 808 -27.79 5.53 27.64
C ASN A 808 -27.79 7.05 27.88
N GLN A 809 -28.85 7.55 28.46
CA GLN A 809 -29.09 8.98 28.64
C GLN A 809 -27.97 9.68 29.43
N GLU A 810 -27.48 9.11 30.50
CA GLU A 810 -26.43 9.72 31.34
C GLU A 810 -25.13 9.93 30.56
N LEU A 811 -24.66 8.93 29.82
CA LEU A 811 -23.47 9.05 29.00
C LEU A 811 -23.68 9.98 27.80
N PHE A 812 -24.89 10.00 27.25
CA PHE A 812 -25.23 10.90 26.14
C PHE A 812 -25.18 12.37 26.58
N TYR A 813 -25.80 12.70 27.72
CA TYR A 813 -25.77 14.07 28.24
C TYR A 813 -24.38 14.46 28.74
N LEU A 814 -23.64 13.54 29.34
CA LEU A 814 -22.23 13.78 29.68
C LEU A 814 -21.41 14.12 28.43
N ARG A 815 -21.61 13.39 27.34
CA ARG A 815 -20.94 13.67 26.06
C ARG A 815 -21.30 15.08 25.52
N LEU A 816 -22.58 15.48 25.57
CA LEU A 816 -23.00 16.82 25.17
C LEU A 816 -22.33 17.90 26.03
N LEU A 817 -22.32 17.75 27.33
CA LEU A 817 -21.63 18.63 28.25
C LEU A 817 -20.14 18.81 27.85
N LEU A 818 -19.44 17.72 27.62
CA LEU A 818 -18.02 17.72 27.28
C LEU A 818 -17.71 18.35 25.91
N LEU A 819 -18.69 18.36 24.99
CA LEU A 819 -18.57 18.98 23.67
C LEU A 819 -18.89 20.47 23.68
N HIS A 820 -19.83 20.91 24.52
CA HIS A 820 -20.44 22.25 24.41
C HIS A 820 -20.23 23.13 25.66
N VAL A 821 -19.72 22.58 26.76
CA VAL A 821 -19.40 23.34 27.99
C VAL A 821 -17.90 23.39 28.19
N LYS A 822 -17.38 24.59 28.38
CA LYS A 822 -15.95 24.83 28.71
C LYS A 822 -15.70 24.61 30.18
N GLY A 823 -14.60 23.90 30.48
CA GLY A 823 -14.10 23.72 31.85
C GLY A 823 -15.10 23.16 32.87
N PRO A 824 -15.90 22.12 32.55
CA PRO A 824 -16.80 21.54 33.52
C PRO A 824 -16.00 20.91 34.66
N THR A 825 -16.42 21.18 35.90
CA THR A 825 -15.81 20.61 37.12
C THR A 825 -16.67 19.51 37.74
N GLU A 826 -17.94 19.38 37.28
CA GLU A 826 -18.97 18.49 37.81
C GLU A 826 -19.86 17.91 36.70
N SER A 827 -20.67 16.92 37.03
CA SER A 827 -21.54 16.23 36.04
C SER A 827 -22.73 17.09 35.60
N ALA A 828 -23.33 16.75 34.46
CA ALA A 828 -24.43 17.50 33.82
C ALA A 828 -25.71 17.58 34.69
N LYS A 829 -25.91 16.58 35.57
CA LYS A 829 -27.10 16.48 36.39
C LYS A 829 -27.23 17.60 37.45
N GLU A 830 -26.10 18.08 37.91
CA GLU A 830 -26.05 19.16 38.94
C GLU A 830 -26.21 20.57 38.36
N ARG A 831 -26.11 20.73 37.03
CA ARG A 831 -26.18 22.03 36.33
C ARG A 831 -27.52 22.35 35.70
N GLY A 832 -28.52 21.47 35.78
CA GLY A 832 -29.85 21.71 35.21
C GLY A 832 -29.92 21.85 33.69
N LEU A 833 -28.93 21.28 32.95
CA LEU A 833 -28.83 21.37 31.49
C LEU A 833 -29.88 20.56 30.74
N LEU A 834 -30.92 20.06 31.39
CA LEU A 834 -31.94 19.19 30.84
C LEU A 834 -33.29 19.89 30.64
N GLN A 835 -33.33 21.22 30.63
CA GLN A 835 -34.60 21.96 30.70
C GLN A 835 -35.06 22.56 29.34
N ASP A 836 -34.26 22.52 28.27
CA ASP A 836 -34.67 23.04 26.95
C ASP A 836 -34.21 22.14 25.79
N ASP A 837 -34.71 22.39 24.58
CA ASP A 837 -34.42 21.64 23.36
C ASP A 837 -33.05 21.98 22.75
N ASN A 838 -32.26 22.81 23.39
CA ASN A 838 -31.00 23.31 22.83
C ASN A 838 -29.99 22.20 22.61
N GLU A 839 -29.92 21.19 23.45
CA GLU A 839 -29.05 20.03 23.28
C GLU A 839 -29.44 19.20 22.05
N PHE A 840 -30.74 19.05 21.77
CA PHE A 840 -31.21 18.30 20.61
C PHE A 840 -30.89 19.07 19.33
N ARG A 841 -31.00 20.42 19.36
CA ARG A 841 -30.58 21.29 18.27
C ARG A 841 -29.08 21.18 18.00
N LEU A 842 -28.25 21.25 19.02
CA LEU A 842 -26.80 21.08 18.92
C LEU A 842 -26.44 19.69 18.38
N THR A 843 -27.11 18.64 18.84
CA THR A 843 -26.92 17.27 18.35
C THR A 843 -27.27 17.13 16.88
N LEU A 844 -28.39 17.68 16.44
CA LEU A 844 -28.80 17.67 15.04
C LEU A 844 -27.88 18.53 14.18
N ALA A 845 -27.46 19.71 14.67
CA ALA A 845 -26.50 20.57 14.00
C ALA A 845 -25.14 19.87 13.82
N GLU A 846 -24.62 19.19 14.83
CA GLU A 846 -23.42 18.37 14.72
C GLU A 846 -23.61 17.23 13.70
N ALA A 847 -24.68 16.46 13.86
CA ALA A 847 -24.98 15.32 13.00
C ALA A 847 -25.21 15.74 11.53
N SER A 848 -25.76 16.93 11.29
CA SER A 848 -25.99 17.48 9.95
C SER A 848 -24.71 17.70 9.17
N GLN A 849 -23.57 17.83 9.85
CA GLN A 849 -22.27 18.02 9.20
C GLN A 849 -21.72 16.74 8.56
N PHE A 850 -22.14 15.55 9.02
CA PHE A 850 -21.55 14.28 8.58
C PHE A 850 -22.56 13.14 8.32
N GLN A 851 -23.82 13.25 8.74
CA GLN A 851 -24.82 12.23 8.50
C GLN A 851 -25.63 12.49 7.22
N THR A 852 -26.14 11.42 6.60
CA THR A 852 -27.03 11.52 5.44
C THR A 852 -28.43 11.93 5.88
N GLY A 853 -29.24 12.50 4.99
CA GLY A 853 -30.63 12.85 5.28
C GLY A 853 -31.45 11.68 5.87
N PHE A 854 -31.19 10.44 5.41
CA PHE A 854 -31.81 9.25 6.01
C PHE A 854 -31.37 9.02 7.46
N GLN A 855 -30.05 9.09 7.73
CA GLN A 855 -29.54 8.89 9.10
C GLN A 855 -30.00 10.01 10.03
N LEU A 856 -30.05 11.25 9.55
CA LEU A 856 -30.58 12.40 10.29
C LEU A 856 -32.07 12.20 10.63
N ARG A 857 -32.87 11.69 9.69
CA ARG A 857 -34.28 11.34 9.98
C ARG A 857 -34.41 10.26 11.05
N CYS A 858 -33.58 9.22 10.98
CA CYS A 858 -33.57 8.19 12.03
C CYS A 858 -33.14 8.74 13.40
N LEU A 859 -32.15 9.65 13.40
CA LEU A 859 -31.71 10.36 14.61
C LEU A 859 -32.84 11.24 15.15
N PHE A 860 -33.49 12.04 14.31
CA PHE A 860 -34.59 12.91 14.67
C PHE A 860 -35.79 12.10 15.20
N ALA A 861 -36.17 10.98 14.55
CA ALA A 861 -37.20 10.08 15.03
C ALA A 861 -36.85 9.47 16.42
N THR A 862 -35.57 9.17 16.65
CA THR A 862 -35.09 8.68 17.94
C THR A 862 -35.20 9.77 19.03
N ILE A 863 -34.85 11.02 18.72
CA ILE A 863 -35.02 12.18 19.62
C ILE A 863 -36.51 12.34 19.99
N LEU A 864 -37.39 12.29 19.01
CA LEU A 864 -38.84 12.38 19.24
C LEU A 864 -39.37 11.26 20.16
N ALA A 865 -38.95 10.02 19.88
CA ALA A 865 -39.45 8.84 20.58
C ALA A 865 -38.92 8.68 22.00
N GLN A 866 -37.67 9.07 22.27
CA GLN A 866 -36.99 8.78 23.53
C GLN A 866 -36.73 10.01 24.40
N CYS A 867 -36.61 11.20 23.81
CA CYS A 867 -36.23 12.40 24.55
C CYS A 867 -37.39 13.41 24.74
N GLN A 868 -38.48 13.29 23.99
CA GLN A 868 -39.67 14.11 24.06
C GLN A 868 -39.32 15.63 24.07
N PRO A 869 -38.81 16.19 22.98
CA PRO A 869 -38.45 17.61 22.92
C PRO A 869 -39.70 18.50 23.16
N SER A 870 -39.47 19.68 23.74
CA SER A 870 -40.54 20.61 24.10
C SER A 870 -41.22 21.26 22.86
N ASP A 871 -40.44 21.51 21.78
CA ASP A 871 -40.94 22.02 20.48
C ASP A 871 -40.44 21.26 19.30
N PRO A 872 -40.96 20.04 19.07
CA PRO A 872 -40.51 19.18 17.99
C PRO A 872 -40.74 19.72 16.59
N LYS A 873 -41.75 20.61 16.43
CA LYS A 873 -42.09 21.23 15.16
C LYS A 873 -41.04 22.26 14.75
N ASN A 874 -40.66 23.14 15.65
CA ASN A 874 -39.64 24.14 15.40
C ASN A 874 -38.27 23.48 15.17
N LEU A 875 -37.95 22.46 15.96
CA LEU A 875 -36.75 21.66 15.78
C LEU A 875 -36.70 20.98 14.40
N TYR A 876 -37.85 20.49 13.88
CA TYR A 876 -37.92 19.95 12.51
C TYR A 876 -37.71 21.05 11.46
N LEU A 877 -38.37 22.19 11.60
CA LEU A 877 -38.30 23.28 10.60
C LEU A 877 -36.88 23.85 10.47
N GLU A 878 -36.12 23.92 11.56
CA GLU A 878 -34.73 24.40 11.55
C GLU A 878 -33.80 23.48 10.75
N PHE A 879 -34.09 22.17 10.68
CA PHE A 879 -33.28 21.18 9.99
C PHE A 879 -33.94 20.56 8.74
N ALA A 880 -35.06 21.14 8.27
CA ALA A 880 -35.86 20.55 7.20
C ALA A 880 -35.06 20.35 5.89
N ASP A 881 -34.19 21.30 5.55
CA ASP A 881 -33.33 21.24 4.37
C ASP A 881 -32.35 20.06 4.40
N VAL A 882 -31.66 19.82 5.52
CA VAL A 882 -30.71 18.73 5.67
C VAL A 882 -31.40 17.36 5.86
N LEU A 883 -32.55 17.35 6.51
CA LEU A 883 -33.38 16.15 6.67
C LEU A 883 -33.96 15.68 5.34
N SER A 884 -34.18 16.55 4.37
CA SER A 884 -34.80 16.27 3.06
C SER A 884 -33.78 16.15 1.90
N GLU A 885 -32.52 16.47 2.13
CA GLU A 885 -31.48 16.63 1.09
C GLU A 885 -31.42 15.48 0.07
N ASP A 886 -31.52 14.24 0.53
CA ASP A 886 -31.45 13.05 -0.32
C ASP A 886 -32.70 12.87 -1.21
N TRP A 887 -33.88 13.31 -0.76
CA TRP A 887 -35.10 13.28 -1.53
C TRP A 887 -35.23 14.48 -2.47
N VAL A 888 -34.79 15.66 -2.06
CA VAL A 888 -34.68 16.83 -2.94
C VAL A 888 -33.78 16.52 -4.13
N LYS A 889 -32.66 15.86 -3.90
CA LYS A 889 -31.75 15.38 -4.97
C LYS A 889 -32.39 14.36 -5.92
N LYS A 890 -33.25 13.48 -5.41
CA LYS A 890 -33.95 12.48 -6.23
C LYS A 890 -35.06 13.08 -7.07
N THR A 891 -35.78 14.03 -6.52
CA THR A 891 -36.97 14.63 -7.16
C THR A 891 -36.66 15.87 -7.99
N ASN A 892 -35.50 16.48 -7.76
CA ASN A 892 -35.09 17.80 -8.28
C ASN A 892 -36.11 18.91 -7.95
N ASP A 893 -36.90 18.73 -6.88
CA ASP A 893 -37.96 19.61 -6.42
C ASP A 893 -37.91 19.71 -4.88
N LEU A 894 -37.72 20.91 -4.35
CA LEU A 894 -37.57 21.15 -2.90
C LEU A 894 -38.82 20.75 -2.14
N ALA A 895 -39.99 21.29 -2.56
CA ALA A 895 -41.26 21.08 -1.85
C ALA A 895 -41.72 19.61 -1.90
N ARG A 896 -41.44 18.93 -2.98
CA ARG A 896 -41.74 17.49 -3.12
C ARG A 896 -40.77 16.65 -2.29
N GLY A 897 -39.49 17.00 -2.28
CA GLY A 897 -38.44 16.31 -1.49
C GLY A 897 -38.72 16.39 0.01
N GLU A 898 -39.08 17.59 0.52
CA GLU A 898 -39.45 17.82 1.92
C GLU A 898 -40.70 17.02 2.33
N ARG A 899 -41.76 17.02 1.49
CA ARG A 899 -42.97 16.22 1.77
C ARG A 899 -42.69 14.73 1.89
N ILE A 900 -41.84 14.20 1.02
CA ILE A 900 -41.45 12.77 1.07
C ILE A 900 -40.59 12.51 2.32
N ALA A 901 -39.66 13.38 2.67
CA ALA A 901 -38.81 13.27 3.85
C ALA A 901 -39.67 13.28 5.14
N TYR A 902 -40.65 14.17 5.20
CA TYR A 902 -41.60 14.22 6.32
C TYR A 902 -42.47 12.97 6.42
N ALA A 903 -42.98 12.45 5.30
CA ALA A 903 -43.72 11.19 5.28
C ALA A 903 -42.86 10.00 5.70
N HIS A 904 -41.58 9.99 5.35
CA HIS A 904 -40.63 8.95 5.75
C HIS A 904 -40.34 8.99 7.25
N LEU A 905 -40.33 10.14 7.90
CA LEU A 905 -40.19 10.28 9.37
C LEU A 905 -41.29 9.59 10.15
N LYS A 906 -42.51 9.52 9.61
CA LYS A 906 -43.64 8.81 10.23
C LYS A 906 -43.45 7.31 10.22
N ASN A 907 -42.55 6.78 9.38
CA ASN A 907 -42.26 5.34 9.23
C ASN A 907 -40.92 4.92 9.87
N CYS A 908 -40.12 5.87 10.36
CA CYS A 908 -38.91 5.63 11.17
C CYS A 908 -39.28 5.57 12.64
#